data_1935c9eb723583817283ad98e95ba318
#
_entry.id   1935c9eb723583817283ad98e95ba318
#
_cell.length_a   1.000
_cell.length_b   1.000
_cell.length_c   1.000
_cell.angle_alpha   90.00
_cell.angle_beta   90.00
_cell.angle_gamma   90.00
#
_symmetry.space_group_name_H-M   'P 1'
#
loop_
_entity.id
_entity.type
_entity.pdbx_description
1 polymer ?
#
loop_
_entity_poly.entity_id
_entity_poly.type
_entity_poly.pdbx_seq_one_letter_code
_entity_poly.pdbx_strand_id
1 'polypeptide(L)'
;MYTQYYKEAQKLAQKERRRCISRGQYPYLSVLDDFIPAEKSAAATEVGTIQIPIEWIVGTKTGGRTTAFARNYMPLLDESTEFAAKWMKLCGAHLEEGLRDPIEVYEYMNRYYVAEGNKRVSVLKYFGAVTIAAHAVRILPERGSQETEIYYESLDFNKYSKINFIEFSHPGRYLELQRLVGKKPGEAWTEEERRNFSSAYYRFKKVYEAKGGKRLLVTVGDAMIAYMKVYGYQELHSKSEQEIKKSIGKIWEEFTLQQEDSLIDLKLAPNQEKKPGILLKILPNGESKERRVAFINDKSPSDSGWTYGHELGRLHVQQVFHGHITTTAYHDAMAGDPSQVIEQAIKDKNTILFTTAPRMLSVSLRAAVEHPEITILNCSLNKSHRYIRTYYARMYEVKFIIGAIAGSLAGGHPVGYICNYPIFGQIAEINAFALGAKMVNPNAKVYLEWSCVNGLSAATQRLTDRGIALISSQDLANPNAESYTFGLSHITKDGPVNLAMPVWHWGVYYETILRHILNRSFQSEYEESTKALNYYWGMEAGVVELFCSKRLPDGTQKLAEFLRQGICSGICKPFYGPLCRQDGQVIHKEGHSLSPEQIVNMDWLVDNVIGDLPDYEQLTDVGKSTVDMVGVEPSTKDRSIKERQSST
;
A
#
# COMPACT_ATOMS: atom_id res chain seq x y z
N MET A 1 35.67 -39.20 -18.69
CA MET A 1 35.05 -38.02 -19.32
C MET A 1 34.38 -37.06 -18.30
N TYR A 2 33.68 -37.56 -17.31
CA TYR A 2 32.94 -36.71 -16.32
C TYR A 2 33.73 -36.29 -15.09
N THR A 3 34.96 -36.77 -14.92
CA THR A 3 35.84 -36.45 -13.76
C THR A 3 36.14 -34.96 -13.65
N GLN A 4 36.25 -34.27 -14.77
CA GLN A 4 36.50 -32.83 -14.79
C GLN A 4 35.35 -32.05 -14.16
N TYR A 5 34.09 -32.36 -14.54
CA TYR A 5 32.90 -31.73 -13.96
C TYR A 5 32.84 -31.95 -12.43
N TYR A 6 33.18 -33.17 -11.95
CA TYR A 6 33.22 -33.41 -10.52
C TYR A 6 34.28 -32.57 -9.80
N LYS A 7 35.49 -32.44 -10.37
CA LYS A 7 36.57 -31.60 -9.82
C LYS A 7 36.16 -30.12 -9.78
N GLU A 8 35.49 -29.63 -10.80
CA GLU A 8 34.99 -28.26 -10.82
C GLU A 8 33.90 -28.04 -9.77
N ALA A 9 32.93 -28.94 -9.65
CA ALA A 9 31.92 -28.90 -8.62
C ALA A 9 32.53 -28.97 -7.21
N GLN A 10 33.55 -29.80 -7.00
CA GLN A 10 34.29 -29.90 -5.72
C GLN A 10 35.02 -28.60 -5.37
N LYS A 11 35.64 -27.92 -6.36
CA LYS A 11 36.24 -26.59 -6.15
C LYS A 11 35.19 -25.56 -5.70
N LEU A 12 34.00 -25.58 -6.30
CA LEU A 12 32.89 -24.71 -5.89
C LEU A 12 32.44 -25.02 -4.46
N ALA A 13 32.38 -26.30 -4.08
CA ALA A 13 32.07 -26.73 -2.71
C ALA A 13 33.09 -26.20 -1.70
N GLN A 14 34.39 -26.36 -2.00
CA GLN A 14 35.47 -25.92 -1.13
C GLN A 14 35.49 -24.41 -0.96
N LYS A 15 35.24 -23.65 -2.04
CA LYS A 15 35.11 -22.20 -2.01
C LYS A 15 33.96 -21.76 -1.10
N GLU A 16 32.78 -22.38 -1.26
CA GLU A 16 31.61 -22.09 -0.45
C GLU A 16 31.84 -22.43 1.02
N ARG A 17 32.41 -23.62 1.31
CA ARG A 17 32.76 -24.03 2.67
C ARG A 17 33.68 -23.03 3.37
N ARG A 18 34.74 -22.55 2.69
CA ARG A 18 35.65 -21.53 3.23
C ARG A 18 34.92 -20.22 3.49
N ARG A 19 34.03 -19.80 2.57
CA ARG A 19 33.22 -18.59 2.71
C ARG A 19 32.30 -18.67 3.93
N CYS A 20 31.64 -19.80 4.13
CA CYS A 20 30.77 -20.00 5.29
C CYS A 20 31.57 -19.95 6.60
N ILE A 21 32.68 -20.66 6.68
CA ILE A 21 33.54 -20.70 7.88
C ILE A 21 34.05 -19.28 8.22
N SER A 22 34.51 -18.51 7.22
CA SER A 22 35.03 -17.14 7.44
C SER A 22 33.95 -16.17 7.94
N ARG A 23 32.67 -16.51 7.76
CA ARG A 23 31.51 -15.70 8.21
C ARG A 23 30.84 -16.27 9.46
N GLY A 24 31.39 -17.30 10.07
CA GLY A 24 30.78 -17.98 11.23
C GLY A 24 29.46 -18.72 10.88
N GLN A 25 29.26 -19.08 9.61
CA GLN A 25 28.04 -19.75 9.13
C GLN A 25 28.27 -21.27 9.01
N TYR A 26 27.20 -22.04 9.24
CA TYR A 26 27.25 -23.48 9.05
C TYR A 26 27.56 -23.85 7.60
N PRO A 27 28.62 -24.65 7.32
CA PRO A 27 29.11 -24.81 5.94
C PRO A 27 28.48 -25.95 5.15
N TYR A 28 27.64 -26.78 5.80
CA TYR A 28 27.02 -27.97 5.21
C TYR A 28 25.52 -27.77 4.95
N LEU A 29 24.83 -28.82 4.47
CA LEU A 29 23.39 -28.82 4.29
C LEU A 29 22.66 -28.70 5.63
N SER A 30 21.62 -27.89 5.70
CA SER A 30 20.72 -27.82 6.85
C SER A 30 19.91 -29.11 6.96
N VAL A 31 19.64 -29.57 8.16
CA VAL A 31 18.86 -30.78 8.44
C VAL A 31 17.50 -30.39 8.99
N LEU A 32 16.43 -30.86 8.35
CA LEU A 32 15.06 -30.53 8.77
C LEU A 32 14.74 -31.08 10.15
N ASP A 33 15.17 -32.32 10.43
CA ASP A 33 14.91 -33.00 11.71
C ASP A 33 15.62 -32.34 12.90
N ASP A 34 16.59 -31.44 12.67
CA ASP A 34 17.28 -30.72 13.75
C ASP A 34 16.39 -29.61 14.37
N PHE A 35 15.35 -29.11 13.64
CA PHE A 35 14.52 -28.01 14.11
C PHE A 35 13.01 -28.26 13.99
N ILE A 36 12.56 -29.35 13.37
CA ILE A 36 11.17 -29.79 13.34
C ILE A 36 10.97 -31.00 14.23
N PRO A 37 10.07 -30.93 15.24
CA PRO A 37 9.74 -32.08 16.06
C PRO A 37 9.22 -33.27 15.25
N ALA A 38 9.59 -34.49 15.63
CA ALA A 38 9.21 -35.73 14.94
C ALA A 38 7.68 -35.86 14.79
N GLU A 39 6.92 -35.43 15.79
CA GLU A 39 5.45 -35.46 15.81
C GLU A 39 4.85 -34.58 14.70
N LYS A 40 5.42 -33.37 14.47
CA LYS A 40 5.01 -32.49 13.37
C LYS A 40 5.39 -33.06 12.00
N SER A 41 6.53 -33.74 11.92
CA SER A 41 6.95 -34.42 10.69
C SER A 41 6.05 -35.63 10.36
N ALA A 42 5.50 -36.30 11.38
CA ALA A 42 4.57 -37.43 11.20
C ALA A 42 3.16 -36.97 10.76
N ALA A 43 2.77 -35.73 11.07
CA ALA A 43 1.48 -35.13 10.67
C ALA A 43 1.55 -34.43 9.30
N ALA A 44 2.60 -34.67 8.51
CA ALA A 44 2.80 -34.03 7.22
C ALA A 44 1.78 -34.52 6.17
N THR A 45 1.42 -33.63 5.25
CA THR A 45 0.42 -33.87 4.21
C THR A 45 1.08 -34.08 2.84
N GLU A 46 0.67 -35.10 2.11
CA GLU A 46 1.14 -35.31 0.73
C GLU A 46 0.62 -34.19 -0.20
N VAL A 47 1.54 -33.59 -0.95
CA VAL A 47 1.24 -32.61 -1.99
C VAL A 47 1.19 -33.27 -3.37
N GLY A 48 1.87 -34.39 -3.53
CA GLY A 48 2.05 -35.09 -4.80
C GLY A 48 3.27 -34.62 -5.58
N THR A 49 3.27 -34.90 -6.89
CA THR A 49 4.39 -34.55 -7.78
C THR A 49 4.23 -33.13 -8.29
N ILE A 50 5.18 -32.26 -7.97
CA ILE A 50 5.20 -30.85 -8.37
C ILE A 50 6.58 -30.46 -8.93
N GLN A 51 6.60 -29.39 -9.74
CA GLN A 51 7.85 -28.73 -10.13
C GLN A 51 8.23 -27.70 -9.07
N ILE A 52 9.41 -27.80 -8.51
CA ILE A 52 9.90 -26.88 -7.48
C ILE A 52 11.12 -26.10 -7.97
N PRO A 53 11.28 -24.83 -7.57
CA PRO A 53 12.48 -24.06 -7.84
C PRO A 53 13.69 -24.72 -7.18
N ILE A 54 14.72 -25.01 -7.96
CA ILE A 54 15.90 -25.74 -7.42
C ILE A 54 16.66 -24.90 -6.38
N GLU A 55 16.56 -23.60 -6.44
CA GLU A 55 17.17 -22.68 -5.47
C GLU A 55 16.49 -22.73 -4.09
N TRP A 56 15.23 -23.18 -4.00
CA TRP A 56 14.50 -23.35 -2.75
C TRP A 56 14.80 -24.66 -2.03
N ILE A 57 15.59 -25.53 -2.66
CA ILE A 57 16.13 -26.72 -1.99
C ILE A 57 17.34 -26.29 -1.16
N VAL A 58 17.17 -26.27 0.17
CA VAL A 58 18.14 -25.69 1.11
C VAL A 58 18.84 -26.72 1.99
N GLY A 59 18.31 -27.94 2.07
CA GLY A 59 18.83 -28.93 2.99
C GLY A 59 18.33 -30.33 2.73
N THR A 60 18.62 -31.21 3.66
CA THR A 60 18.23 -32.64 3.67
C THR A 60 17.29 -32.92 4.84
N LYS A 61 16.43 -33.95 4.70
CA LYS A 61 15.52 -34.38 5.78
C LYS A 61 16.29 -34.87 7.00
N THR A 62 17.27 -35.75 6.78
CA THR A 62 18.03 -36.42 7.85
C THR A 62 19.52 -36.11 7.81
N GLY A 63 20.21 -36.18 8.95
CA GLY A 63 21.62 -35.80 9.11
C GLY A 63 22.68 -36.76 8.52
N GLY A 64 22.28 -37.92 8.01
CA GLY A 64 23.20 -39.00 7.71
C GLY A 64 24.29 -38.78 6.63
N ARG A 65 24.20 -37.71 5.82
CA ARG A 65 25.18 -37.41 4.74
C ARG A 65 25.40 -35.91 4.51
N THR A 66 25.13 -35.09 5.48
CA THR A 66 25.26 -33.62 5.35
C THR A 66 26.67 -33.19 4.99
N THR A 67 27.69 -33.81 5.56
CA THR A 67 29.11 -33.50 5.34
C THR A 67 29.63 -33.91 3.95
N ALA A 68 28.87 -34.67 3.17
CA ALA A 68 29.22 -35.00 1.79
C ALA A 68 29.03 -33.81 0.81
N PHE A 69 28.28 -32.80 1.24
CA PHE A 69 27.97 -31.61 0.45
C PHE A 69 28.30 -30.32 1.20
N ALA A 70 28.74 -29.31 0.49
CA ALA A 70 28.74 -27.95 0.99
C ALA A 70 27.30 -27.38 0.98
N ARG A 71 27.08 -26.24 1.67
CA ARG A 71 25.78 -25.56 1.74
C ARG A 71 25.13 -25.29 0.38
N ASN A 72 25.93 -25.12 -0.68
CA ASN A 72 25.46 -24.94 -2.06
C ASN A 72 25.13 -26.26 -2.78
N TYR A 73 25.07 -27.40 -2.09
CA TYR A 73 24.87 -28.74 -2.63
C TYR A 73 26.04 -29.29 -3.48
N MET A 74 27.16 -28.59 -3.60
CA MET A 74 28.30 -29.10 -4.32
C MET A 74 29.06 -30.17 -3.51
N PRO A 75 29.64 -31.21 -4.16
CA PRO A 75 30.25 -32.35 -3.52
C PRO A 75 31.57 -31.99 -2.80
N LEU A 76 31.78 -32.50 -1.59
CA LEU A 76 33.01 -32.29 -0.81
C LEU A 76 33.93 -33.53 -0.76
N LEU A 77 33.38 -34.73 -1.01
CA LEU A 77 34.12 -35.97 -0.91
C LEU A 77 35.14 -36.12 -2.03
N ASP A 78 36.17 -36.97 -1.78
CA ASP A 78 37.23 -37.22 -2.75
C ASP A 78 36.71 -37.97 -3.99
N GLU A 79 37.38 -37.73 -5.15
CA GLU A 79 37.02 -38.33 -6.43
C GLU A 79 37.14 -39.84 -6.51
N SER A 80 37.91 -40.45 -5.60
CA SER A 80 38.09 -41.91 -5.48
C SER A 80 36.92 -42.63 -4.78
N THR A 81 35.97 -41.87 -4.22
CA THR A 81 34.85 -42.42 -3.46
C THR A 81 33.73 -42.97 -4.36
N GLU A 82 33.01 -43.99 -3.82
CA GLU A 82 31.76 -44.46 -4.46
C GLU A 82 30.73 -43.34 -4.67
N PHE A 83 30.76 -42.36 -3.78
CA PHE A 83 29.93 -41.17 -3.91
C PHE A 83 30.23 -40.40 -5.19
N ALA A 84 31.51 -40.15 -5.46
CA ALA A 84 31.95 -39.43 -6.68
C ALA A 84 31.62 -40.23 -7.95
N ALA A 85 31.82 -41.55 -7.93
CA ALA A 85 31.45 -42.41 -9.06
C ALA A 85 29.95 -42.32 -9.38
N LYS A 86 29.06 -42.35 -8.36
CA LYS A 86 27.61 -42.20 -8.53
C LYS A 86 27.24 -40.78 -9.04
N TRP A 87 27.91 -39.74 -8.57
CA TRP A 87 27.70 -38.36 -9.01
C TRP A 87 28.09 -38.22 -10.50
N MET A 88 29.26 -38.74 -10.90
CA MET A 88 29.73 -38.72 -12.27
C MET A 88 28.80 -39.50 -13.21
N LYS A 89 28.26 -40.64 -12.77
CA LYS A 89 27.26 -41.41 -13.54
C LYS A 89 26.00 -40.57 -13.79
N LEU A 90 25.47 -39.85 -12.76
CA LEU A 90 24.33 -38.96 -12.91
C LEU A 90 24.65 -37.77 -13.81
N CYS A 91 25.87 -37.23 -13.76
CA CYS A 91 26.34 -36.20 -14.65
C CYS A 91 26.29 -36.64 -16.13
N GLY A 92 26.73 -37.86 -16.42
CA GLY A 92 26.64 -38.47 -17.74
C GLY A 92 25.18 -38.61 -18.19
N ALA A 93 24.34 -39.21 -17.38
CA ALA A 93 22.92 -39.35 -17.71
C ALA A 93 22.22 -37.98 -17.93
N HIS A 94 22.59 -36.95 -17.17
CA HIS A 94 22.05 -35.60 -17.38
C HIS A 94 22.42 -35.01 -18.74
N LEU A 95 23.65 -35.20 -19.19
CA LEU A 95 24.14 -34.68 -20.46
C LEU A 95 23.60 -35.44 -21.66
N GLU A 96 23.30 -36.74 -21.49
CA GLU A 96 22.80 -37.61 -22.57
C GLU A 96 21.28 -37.54 -22.72
N GLU A 97 20.53 -37.65 -21.61
CA GLU A 97 19.07 -37.83 -21.66
C GLU A 97 18.31 -36.81 -20.77
N GLY A 98 19.01 -36.12 -19.88
CA GLY A 98 18.43 -35.28 -18.85
C GLY A 98 17.95 -36.11 -17.64
N LEU A 99 18.03 -35.55 -16.43
CA LEU A 99 17.52 -36.17 -15.21
C LEU A 99 16.05 -35.78 -15.04
N ARG A 100 15.14 -36.74 -15.25
CA ARG A 100 13.66 -36.50 -15.19
C ARG A 100 12.99 -37.13 -13.98
N ASP A 101 13.65 -38.11 -13.32
CA ASP A 101 13.05 -38.80 -12.19
C ASP A 101 12.83 -37.83 -11.03
N PRO A 102 11.60 -37.78 -10.44
CA PRO A 102 11.31 -36.96 -9.29
C PRO A 102 12.21 -37.29 -8.10
N ILE A 103 12.54 -36.27 -7.31
CA ILE A 103 13.18 -36.44 -6.00
C ILE A 103 12.12 -36.52 -4.90
N GLU A 104 12.46 -37.07 -3.74
CA GLU A 104 11.59 -37.04 -2.56
C GLU A 104 11.97 -35.85 -1.68
N VAL A 105 11.02 -35.00 -1.31
CA VAL A 105 11.28 -33.81 -0.50
C VAL A 105 10.22 -33.58 0.57
N TYR A 106 10.65 -32.98 1.68
CA TYR A 106 9.78 -32.34 2.65
C TYR A 106 9.77 -30.84 2.42
N GLU A 107 8.58 -30.24 2.39
CA GLU A 107 8.40 -28.81 2.28
C GLU A 107 8.03 -28.23 3.65
N TYR A 108 8.75 -27.18 4.06
CA TYR A 108 8.47 -26.38 5.24
C TYR A 108 8.74 -24.91 4.95
N MET A 109 7.77 -24.06 5.08
CA MET A 109 7.88 -22.60 4.86
C MET A 109 8.47 -22.25 3.48
N ASN A 110 7.96 -22.86 2.41
CA ASN A 110 8.44 -22.71 1.03
C ASN A 110 9.94 -23.08 0.85
N ARG A 111 10.51 -23.86 1.75
CA ARG A 111 11.85 -24.44 1.62
C ARG A 111 11.76 -25.96 1.56
N TYR A 112 12.58 -26.54 0.70
CA TYR A 112 12.56 -27.97 0.43
C TYR A 112 13.79 -28.65 1.00
N TYR A 113 13.56 -29.78 1.66
CA TYR A 113 14.56 -30.62 2.31
C TYR A 113 14.50 -32.00 1.70
N VAL A 114 15.59 -32.44 1.07
CA VAL A 114 15.63 -33.69 0.31
C VAL A 114 15.67 -34.89 1.22
N ALA A 115 14.71 -35.80 1.08
CA ALA A 115 14.75 -37.11 1.70
C ALA A 115 15.54 -38.09 0.82
N GLU A 116 15.24 -38.09 -0.50
CA GLU A 116 15.97 -38.89 -1.47
C GLU A 116 16.26 -38.08 -2.76
N GLY A 117 17.48 -38.24 -3.30
CA GLY A 117 17.89 -37.59 -4.53
C GLY A 117 18.93 -36.48 -4.40
N ASN A 118 19.60 -36.32 -3.23
CA ASN A 118 20.61 -35.29 -2.98
C ASN A 118 21.67 -35.16 -4.10
N LYS A 119 22.14 -36.29 -4.69
CA LYS A 119 23.09 -36.23 -5.80
C LYS A 119 22.48 -35.71 -7.08
N ARG A 120 21.20 -36.03 -7.36
CA ARG A 120 20.45 -35.45 -8.51
C ARG A 120 20.34 -33.94 -8.37
N VAL A 121 19.98 -33.44 -7.19
CA VAL A 121 19.96 -32.00 -6.86
C VAL A 121 21.33 -31.36 -7.08
N SER A 122 22.41 -32.02 -6.61
CA SER A 122 23.77 -31.53 -6.77
C SER A 122 24.17 -31.36 -8.24
N VAL A 123 23.90 -32.36 -9.08
CA VAL A 123 24.19 -32.31 -10.51
C VAL A 123 23.38 -31.22 -11.18
N LEU A 124 22.08 -31.15 -10.94
CA LEU A 124 21.20 -30.15 -11.54
C LEU A 124 21.54 -28.71 -11.11
N LYS A 125 21.91 -28.48 -9.84
CA LYS A 125 22.43 -27.18 -9.38
C LYS A 125 23.75 -26.81 -10.05
N TYR A 126 24.64 -27.77 -10.28
CA TYR A 126 25.89 -27.54 -10.98
C TYR A 126 25.66 -27.06 -12.43
N PHE A 127 24.70 -27.65 -13.14
CA PHE A 127 24.34 -27.26 -14.49
C PHE A 127 23.36 -26.08 -14.59
N GLY A 128 22.97 -25.48 -13.46
CA GLY A 128 22.12 -24.28 -13.44
C GLY A 128 20.67 -24.55 -13.80
N ALA A 129 20.15 -25.73 -13.51
CA ALA A 129 18.72 -26.01 -13.70
C ALA A 129 17.86 -25.04 -12.89
N VAL A 130 16.72 -24.65 -13.44
CA VAL A 130 15.78 -23.70 -12.82
C VAL A 130 14.79 -24.43 -11.90
N THR A 131 14.27 -25.57 -12.34
CA THR A 131 13.28 -26.38 -11.61
C THR A 131 13.67 -27.85 -11.62
N ILE A 132 13.06 -28.60 -10.71
CA ILE A 132 13.16 -30.06 -10.61
C ILE A 132 11.80 -30.65 -10.22
N ALA A 133 11.46 -31.82 -10.81
CA ALA A 133 10.30 -32.60 -10.39
C ALA A 133 10.54 -33.21 -9.00
N ALA A 134 9.58 -33.12 -8.11
CA ALA A 134 9.66 -33.65 -6.76
C ALA A 134 8.33 -34.21 -6.27
N HIS A 135 8.36 -35.35 -5.58
CA HIS A 135 7.28 -35.80 -4.72
C HIS A 135 7.41 -35.07 -3.39
N ALA A 136 6.48 -34.17 -3.11
CA ALA A 136 6.56 -33.29 -1.96
C ALA A 136 5.58 -33.70 -0.85
N VAL A 137 6.10 -33.70 0.38
CA VAL A 137 5.32 -33.86 1.61
C VAL A 137 5.43 -32.55 2.39
N ARG A 138 4.32 -31.95 2.80
CA ARG A 138 4.26 -30.62 3.43
C ARG A 138 4.08 -30.72 4.92
N ILE A 139 4.89 -29.96 5.65
CA ILE A 139 4.75 -29.75 7.09
C ILE A 139 4.21 -28.34 7.29
N LEU A 140 3.04 -28.22 7.92
CA LEU A 140 2.41 -26.93 8.18
C LEU A 140 2.95 -26.30 9.48
N PRO A 141 3.42 -25.03 9.46
CA PRO A 141 3.82 -24.31 10.66
C PRO A 141 2.58 -23.88 11.48
N GLU A 142 2.79 -23.57 12.76
CA GLU A 142 1.77 -22.91 13.57
C GLU A 142 1.61 -21.45 13.11
N ARG A 143 0.36 -20.96 13.06
CA ARG A 143 0.05 -19.57 12.76
C ARG A 143 0.43 -18.66 13.94
N GLY A 144 0.75 -17.39 13.67
CA GLY A 144 0.96 -16.37 14.70
C GLY A 144 2.15 -15.45 14.49
N SER A 145 3.00 -15.72 13.49
CA SER A 145 4.04 -14.78 13.05
C SER A 145 3.74 -14.23 11.66
N GLN A 146 4.34 -13.10 11.32
CA GLN A 146 4.24 -12.50 10.00
C GLN A 146 4.69 -13.48 8.90
N GLU A 147 5.78 -14.22 9.14
CA GLU A 147 6.32 -15.20 8.20
C GLU A 147 5.33 -16.34 7.94
N THR A 148 4.65 -16.83 8.99
CA THR A 148 3.66 -17.89 8.84
C THR A 148 2.42 -17.42 8.10
N GLU A 149 1.96 -16.17 8.29
CA GLU A 149 0.85 -15.61 7.54
C GLU A 149 1.20 -15.46 6.05
N ILE A 150 2.39 -14.93 5.70
CA ILE A 150 2.87 -14.88 4.31
C ILE A 150 2.92 -16.28 3.68
N TYR A 151 3.36 -17.28 4.45
CA TYR A 151 3.39 -18.66 3.98
C TYR A 151 1.99 -19.19 3.65
N TYR A 152 1.00 -18.98 4.54
CA TYR A 152 -0.37 -19.41 4.27
C TYR A 152 -0.99 -18.65 3.08
N GLU A 153 -0.72 -17.38 2.91
CA GLU A 153 -1.12 -16.63 1.71
C GLU A 153 -0.49 -17.23 0.44
N SER A 154 0.77 -17.69 0.51
CA SER A 154 1.44 -18.35 -0.62
C SER A 154 0.78 -19.66 -1.00
N LEU A 155 0.29 -20.42 -0.02
CA LEU A 155 -0.45 -21.66 -0.27
C LEU A 155 -1.81 -21.39 -0.96
N ASP A 156 -2.54 -20.40 -0.47
CA ASP A 156 -3.82 -19.99 -1.06
C ASP A 156 -3.62 -19.47 -2.48
N PHE A 157 -2.63 -18.63 -2.71
CA PHE A 157 -2.27 -18.17 -4.05
C PHE A 157 -1.92 -19.34 -4.99
N ASN A 158 -1.09 -20.29 -4.53
CA ASN A 158 -0.71 -21.46 -5.32
C ASN A 158 -1.90 -22.37 -5.65
N LYS A 159 -2.89 -22.46 -4.76
CA LYS A 159 -4.11 -23.26 -4.98
C LYS A 159 -4.81 -22.87 -6.29
N TYR A 160 -4.90 -21.58 -6.59
CA TYR A 160 -5.60 -21.03 -7.76
C TYR A 160 -4.68 -20.72 -8.94
N SER A 161 -3.50 -20.16 -8.66
CA SER A 161 -2.55 -19.78 -9.72
C SER A 161 -1.68 -20.94 -10.22
N LYS A 162 -1.46 -21.97 -9.38
CA LYS A 162 -0.46 -23.03 -9.60
C LYS A 162 0.98 -22.50 -9.75
N ILE A 163 1.26 -21.31 -9.18
CA ILE A 163 2.57 -20.66 -9.16
C ILE A 163 3.14 -20.79 -7.75
N ASN A 164 4.35 -21.35 -7.64
CA ASN A 164 5.02 -21.66 -6.38
C ASN A 164 6.46 -21.13 -6.30
N PHE A 165 6.83 -20.17 -7.16
CA PHE A 165 8.21 -19.70 -7.26
C PHE A 165 8.38 -18.21 -6.91
N ILE A 166 7.33 -17.53 -6.48
CA ILE A 166 7.38 -16.11 -6.08
C ILE A 166 7.26 -16.01 -4.55
N GLU A 167 8.11 -15.16 -3.97
CA GLU A 167 8.14 -14.87 -2.54
C GLU A 167 7.95 -13.38 -2.30
N PHE A 168 7.32 -13.08 -1.16
CA PHE A 168 7.11 -11.71 -0.68
C PHE A 168 7.62 -11.56 0.76
N SER A 169 7.90 -10.33 1.17
CA SER A 169 8.39 -10.00 2.51
C SER A 169 7.29 -9.55 3.48
N HIS A 170 6.07 -9.26 2.98
CA HIS A 170 4.96 -8.74 3.79
C HIS A 170 3.66 -9.46 3.46
N PRO A 171 2.74 -9.61 4.45
CA PRO A 171 1.39 -10.09 4.21
C PRO A 171 0.61 -9.19 3.25
N GLY A 172 -0.41 -9.74 2.57
CA GLY A 172 -1.25 -9.03 1.61
C GLY A 172 -0.67 -8.90 0.20
N ARG A 173 0.63 -9.19 0.00
CA ARG A 173 1.31 -9.03 -1.29
C ARG A 173 0.83 -10.01 -2.36
N TYR A 174 0.42 -11.21 -2.00
CA TYR A 174 -0.14 -12.16 -2.97
C TYR A 174 -1.49 -11.67 -3.51
N LEU A 175 -2.31 -11.07 -2.68
CA LEU A 175 -3.58 -10.46 -3.10
C LEU A 175 -3.33 -9.23 -3.97
N GLU A 176 -2.37 -8.39 -3.59
CA GLU A 176 -1.96 -7.23 -4.37
C GLU A 176 -1.43 -7.63 -5.75
N LEU A 177 -0.62 -8.70 -5.83
CA LEU A 177 -0.17 -9.25 -7.10
C LEU A 177 -1.36 -9.67 -7.99
N GLN A 178 -2.33 -10.41 -7.42
CA GLN A 178 -3.51 -10.84 -8.17
C GLN A 178 -4.26 -9.64 -8.77
N ARG A 179 -4.48 -8.59 -8.00
CA ARG A 179 -5.13 -7.35 -8.49
C ARG A 179 -4.33 -6.69 -9.62
N LEU A 180 -3.01 -6.57 -9.47
CA LEU A 180 -2.14 -5.95 -10.49
C LEU A 180 -2.09 -6.72 -11.80
N VAL A 181 -2.27 -8.04 -11.78
CA VAL A 181 -2.37 -8.86 -13.00
C VAL A 181 -3.80 -8.99 -13.52
N GLY A 182 -4.78 -8.34 -12.87
CA GLY A 182 -6.19 -8.33 -13.28
C GLY A 182 -6.97 -9.58 -12.85
N LYS A 183 -6.55 -10.27 -11.78
CA LYS A 183 -7.21 -11.46 -11.24
C LYS A 183 -7.97 -11.17 -9.95
N LYS A 184 -9.15 -11.77 -9.82
CA LYS A 184 -9.93 -11.72 -8.57
C LYS A 184 -9.39 -12.73 -7.55
N PRO A 185 -9.58 -12.49 -6.24
CA PRO A 185 -9.27 -13.48 -5.22
C PRO A 185 -10.03 -14.79 -5.49
N GLY A 186 -9.32 -15.93 -5.43
CA GLY A 186 -9.90 -17.24 -5.67
C GLY A 186 -10.15 -17.60 -7.15
N GLU A 187 -9.80 -16.74 -8.08
CA GLU A 187 -9.92 -17.01 -9.52
C GLU A 187 -8.79 -17.92 -10.00
N ALA A 188 -9.17 -19.02 -10.67
CA ALA A 188 -8.20 -19.95 -11.24
C ALA A 188 -7.51 -19.36 -12.46
N TRP A 189 -6.19 -19.55 -12.55
CA TRP A 189 -5.40 -19.09 -13.68
C TRP A 189 -5.36 -20.15 -14.78
N THR A 190 -5.55 -19.73 -16.02
CA THR A 190 -5.38 -20.59 -17.19
C THR A 190 -3.90 -20.97 -17.39
N GLU A 191 -3.64 -22.00 -18.20
CA GLU A 191 -2.27 -22.40 -18.50
C GLU A 191 -1.50 -21.32 -19.28
N GLU A 192 -2.19 -20.58 -20.13
CA GLU A 192 -1.60 -19.47 -20.88
C GLU A 192 -1.20 -18.32 -19.95
N GLU A 193 -2.08 -17.91 -19.05
CA GLU A 193 -1.80 -16.85 -18.06
C GLU A 193 -0.60 -17.23 -17.17
N ARG A 194 -0.55 -18.49 -16.72
CA ARG A 194 0.60 -18.99 -15.94
C ARG A 194 1.89 -18.92 -16.72
N ARG A 195 1.89 -19.33 -17.99
CA ARG A 195 3.09 -19.26 -18.87
C ARG A 195 3.51 -17.82 -19.09
N ASN A 196 2.56 -16.93 -19.38
CA ASN A 196 2.82 -15.51 -19.60
C ASN A 196 3.39 -14.85 -18.36
N PHE A 197 2.81 -15.09 -17.20
CA PHE A 197 3.31 -14.58 -15.93
C PHE A 197 4.70 -15.12 -15.59
N SER A 198 4.92 -16.43 -15.73
CA SER A 198 6.23 -17.06 -15.48
C SER A 198 7.31 -16.44 -16.37
N SER A 199 7.02 -16.27 -17.66
CA SER A 199 7.94 -15.62 -18.60
C SER A 199 8.29 -14.18 -18.19
N ALA A 200 7.27 -13.39 -17.81
CA ALA A 200 7.48 -12.02 -17.33
C ALA A 200 8.31 -11.99 -16.04
N TYR A 201 7.99 -12.86 -15.07
CA TYR A 201 8.70 -12.97 -13.80
C TYR A 201 10.18 -13.31 -14.00
N TYR A 202 10.50 -14.34 -14.78
CA TYR A 202 11.90 -14.75 -14.95
C TYR A 202 12.73 -13.74 -15.77
N ARG A 203 12.12 -13.03 -16.73
CA ARG A 203 12.78 -11.90 -17.42
C ARG A 203 13.06 -10.76 -16.44
N PHE A 204 12.07 -10.38 -15.64
CA PHE A 204 12.23 -9.35 -14.63
C PHE A 204 13.30 -9.73 -13.59
N LYS A 205 13.22 -10.94 -13.02
CA LYS A 205 14.18 -11.49 -12.07
C LYS A 205 15.62 -11.42 -12.60
N LYS A 206 15.84 -11.88 -13.82
CA LYS A 206 17.16 -11.86 -14.47
C LYS A 206 17.73 -10.45 -14.55
N VAL A 207 16.93 -9.49 -14.99
CA VAL A 207 17.36 -8.09 -15.13
C VAL A 207 17.58 -7.42 -13.76
N TYR A 208 16.66 -7.62 -12.81
CA TYR A 208 16.74 -7.08 -11.45
C TYR A 208 17.98 -7.58 -10.71
N GLU A 209 18.23 -8.90 -10.75
CA GLU A 209 19.41 -9.51 -10.12
C GLU A 209 20.72 -9.06 -10.77
N ALA A 210 20.76 -8.94 -12.10
CA ALA A 210 21.94 -8.46 -12.84
C ALA A 210 22.29 -7.03 -12.50
N LYS A 211 21.29 -6.17 -12.15
CA LYS A 211 21.52 -4.79 -11.72
C LYS A 211 21.96 -4.69 -10.26
N GLY A 212 21.90 -5.76 -9.49
CA GLY A 212 22.33 -5.78 -8.09
C GLY A 212 21.21 -6.08 -7.09
N GLY A 213 20.01 -6.46 -7.53
CA GLY A 213 18.86 -6.79 -6.68
C GLY A 213 19.15 -7.84 -5.62
N LYS A 214 20.06 -8.79 -5.90
CA LYS A 214 20.52 -9.78 -4.88
C LYS A 214 21.19 -9.18 -3.65
N ARG A 215 21.61 -7.93 -3.71
CA ARG A 215 22.23 -7.22 -2.57
C ARG A 215 21.21 -6.47 -1.73
N LEU A 216 20.01 -6.26 -2.27
CA LEU A 216 18.90 -5.64 -1.58
C LEU A 216 18.19 -6.69 -0.71
N LEU A 217 17.61 -6.26 0.40
CA LEU A 217 16.75 -7.09 1.26
C LEU A 217 15.32 -7.22 0.71
N VAL A 218 15.09 -6.76 -0.51
CA VAL A 218 13.79 -6.75 -1.20
C VAL A 218 13.68 -7.99 -2.06
N THR A 219 12.61 -8.76 -1.91
CA THR A 219 12.39 -9.95 -2.72
C THR A 219 12.14 -9.58 -4.19
N VAL A 220 12.33 -10.52 -5.09
CA VAL A 220 11.99 -10.32 -6.52
C VAL A 220 10.49 -10.01 -6.68
N GLY A 221 9.65 -10.64 -5.86
CA GLY A 221 8.20 -10.41 -5.85
C GLY A 221 7.85 -8.98 -5.47
N ASP A 222 8.41 -8.47 -4.37
CA ASP A 222 8.17 -7.09 -3.92
C ASP A 222 8.67 -6.06 -4.95
N ALA A 223 9.86 -6.28 -5.51
CA ALA A 223 10.38 -5.43 -6.58
C ALA A 223 9.49 -5.46 -7.83
N MET A 224 8.95 -6.63 -8.19
CA MET A 224 8.04 -6.76 -9.33
C MET A 224 6.71 -6.04 -9.07
N ILE A 225 6.15 -6.09 -7.86
CA ILE A 225 4.98 -5.30 -7.48
C ILE A 225 5.27 -3.80 -7.63
N ALA A 226 6.40 -3.32 -7.09
CA ALA A 226 6.78 -1.91 -7.24
C ALA A 226 6.91 -1.49 -8.71
N TYR A 227 7.50 -2.34 -9.55
CA TYR A 227 7.56 -2.11 -10.98
C TYR A 227 6.17 -2.02 -11.62
N MET A 228 5.28 -2.97 -11.29
CA MET A 228 3.93 -3.00 -11.87
C MET A 228 3.05 -1.84 -11.41
N LYS A 229 3.27 -1.29 -10.22
CA LYS A 229 2.59 -0.06 -9.76
C LYS A 229 2.89 1.15 -10.65
N VAL A 230 4.09 1.21 -11.22
CA VAL A 230 4.53 2.31 -12.10
C VAL A 230 4.14 2.06 -13.55
N TYR A 231 4.44 0.85 -14.06
CA TYR A 231 4.36 0.56 -15.49
C TYR A 231 3.19 -0.35 -15.88
N GLY A 232 2.58 -1.03 -14.91
CA GLY A 232 1.53 -2.02 -15.15
C GLY A 232 2.05 -3.39 -15.58
N TYR A 233 1.19 -4.40 -15.42
CA TYR A 233 1.52 -5.79 -15.79
C TYR A 233 1.63 -5.99 -17.29
N GLN A 234 0.76 -5.35 -18.07
CA GLN A 234 0.75 -5.50 -19.55
C GLN A 234 2.07 -5.05 -20.18
N GLU A 235 2.63 -3.95 -19.67
CA GLU A 235 3.94 -3.50 -20.12
C GLU A 235 5.07 -4.46 -19.73
N LEU A 236 5.05 -4.96 -18.49
CA LEU A 236 6.02 -5.96 -18.06
C LEU A 236 5.96 -7.21 -18.93
N HIS A 237 4.75 -7.63 -19.31
CA HIS A 237 4.54 -8.80 -20.15
C HIS A 237 5.05 -8.59 -21.58
N SER A 238 4.85 -7.42 -22.17
CA SER A 238 5.19 -7.12 -23.58
C SER A 238 6.64 -6.69 -23.80
N LYS A 239 7.30 -6.09 -22.79
CA LYS A 239 8.65 -5.52 -22.90
C LYS A 239 9.75 -6.57 -23.01
N SER A 240 10.76 -6.27 -23.82
CA SER A 240 12.03 -6.99 -23.89
C SER A 240 12.89 -6.80 -22.63
N GLU A 241 13.89 -7.67 -22.42
CA GLU A 241 14.85 -7.52 -21.30
C GLU A 241 15.57 -6.16 -21.30
N GLN A 242 15.87 -5.60 -22.48
CA GLN A 242 16.53 -4.30 -22.59
C GLN A 242 15.62 -3.15 -22.14
N GLU A 243 14.35 -3.18 -22.51
CA GLU A 243 13.36 -2.19 -22.09
C GLU A 243 13.07 -2.30 -20.58
N ILE A 244 12.93 -3.52 -20.04
CA ILE A 244 12.80 -3.77 -18.61
C ILE A 244 14.02 -3.21 -17.87
N LYS A 245 15.24 -3.42 -18.39
CA LYS A 245 16.47 -2.89 -17.79
C LYS A 245 16.46 -1.36 -17.72
N LYS A 246 16.01 -0.69 -18.78
CA LYS A 246 15.87 0.77 -18.83
C LYS A 246 14.85 1.26 -17.80
N SER A 247 13.68 0.63 -17.74
CA SER A 247 12.60 0.96 -16.79
C SER A 247 13.04 0.73 -15.34
N ILE A 248 13.65 -0.43 -15.03
CA ILE A 248 14.24 -0.71 -13.70
C ILE A 248 15.29 0.34 -13.34
N GLY A 249 16.07 0.81 -14.34
CA GLY A 249 17.04 1.89 -14.13
C GLY A 249 16.42 3.16 -13.58
N LYS A 250 15.28 3.55 -14.12
CA LYS A 250 14.55 4.77 -13.72
C LYS A 250 13.94 4.69 -12.32
N ILE A 251 13.48 3.50 -11.90
CA ILE A 251 12.81 3.31 -10.60
C ILE A 251 13.68 2.59 -9.57
N TRP A 252 15.00 2.57 -9.75
CA TRP A 252 15.89 1.82 -8.86
C TRP A 252 15.79 2.27 -7.39
N GLU A 253 15.57 3.56 -7.15
CA GLU A 253 15.41 4.11 -5.81
C GLU A 253 14.16 3.56 -5.08
N GLU A 254 13.09 3.24 -5.79
CA GLU A 254 11.89 2.62 -5.19
C GLU A 254 12.22 1.25 -4.56
N PHE A 255 13.13 0.49 -5.16
CA PHE A 255 13.56 -0.80 -4.61
C PHE A 255 14.48 -0.63 -3.38
N THR A 256 15.30 0.41 -3.36
CA THR A 256 16.18 0.67 -2.20
C THR A 256 15.40 1.18 -1.00
N LEU A 257 14.35 1.96 -1.23
CA LEU A 257 13.47 2.47 -0.17
C LEU A 257 12.72 1.36 0.57
N GLN A 258 12.31 0.29 -0.10
CA GLN A 258 11.59 -0.83 0.52
C GLN A 258 12.38 -1.58 1.60
N GLN A 259 13.62 -1.20 1.89
CA GLN A 259 14.43 -1.76 2.98
C GLN A 259 14.26 -1.05 4.32
N GLU A 260 13.57 0.11 4.36
CA GLU A 260 13.38 0.90 5.58
C GLU A 260 12.08 0.51 6.30
N ASP A 261 12.09 0.52 7.63
CA ASP A 261 10.92 0.20 8.47
C ASP A 261 9.75 1.19 8.29
N SER A 262 10.05 2.42 7.85
CA SER A 262 9.05 3.44 7.51
C SER A 262 9.41 4.09 6.18
N LEU A 263 8.58 3.84 5.17
CA LEU A 263 8.79 4.32 3.80
C LEU A 263 8.30 5.76 3.58
N ILE A 264 7.53 6.30 4.53
CA ILE A 264 6.81 7.57 4.39
C ILE A 264 7.28 8.57 5.45
N ASP A 265 7.49 9.81 5.02
CA ASP A 265 7.70 10.98 5.87
C ASP A 265 6.44 11.87 5.79
N LEU A 266 5.63 11.83 6.83
CA LEU A 266 4.41 12.63 6.94
C LEU A 266 4.74 14.05 7.42
N LYS A 267 4.65 15.01 6.54
CA LYS A 267 4.79 16.44 6.87
C LYS A 267 3.46 16.97 7.40
N LEU A 268 3.35 17.15 8.71
CA LEU A 268 2.11 17.52 9.40
C LEU A 268 1.81 19.02 9.37
N ALA A 269 2.82 19.85 9.18
CA ALA A 269 2.70 21.29 9.05
C ALA A 269 3.58 21.81 7.92
N PRO A 270 3.25 22.97 7.33
CA PRO A 270 4.16 23.66 6.43
C PRO A 270 5.47 23.98 7.15
N ASN A 271 6.60 23.89 6.44
CA ASN A 271 7.86 24.37 6.98
C ASN A 271 7.71 25.85 7.36
N GLN A 272 8.10 26.21 8.58
CA GLN A 272 8.10 27.63 8.97
C GLN A 272 9.05 28.37 8.03
N GLU A 273 8.50 29.26 7.21
CA GLU A 273 9.33 30.16 6.43
C GLU A 273 10.26 30.89 7.42
N LYS A 274 11.57 30.67 7.30
CA LYS A 274 12.53 31.68 7.76
C LYS A 274 12.06 32.95 7.08
N LYS A 275 11.50 33.93 7.84
CA LYS A 275 10.82 35.16 7.41
C LYS A 275 11.16 35.52 5.97
N PRO A 276 10.20 35.76 5.07
CA PRO A 276 10.50 36.05 3.68
C PRO A 276 11.53 37.17 3.65
N GLY A 277 12.78 36.76 3.54
CA GLY A 277 13.84 37.74 3.30
C GLY A 277 13.43 38.45 2.03
N ILE A 278 13.54 39.75 2.02
CA ILE A 278 13.38 40.74 0.95
C ILE A 278 13.60 40.24 -0.51
N LEU A 279 13.78 38.95 -0.73
CA LEU A 279 14.07 38.27 -1.99
C LEU A 279 12.95 38.34 -3.04
N LEU A 280 11.69 38.62 -2.66
CA LEU A 280 10.63 38.95 -3.62
C LEU A 280 10.76 40.37 -4.17
N LYS A 281 11.63 41.22 -3.59
CA LYS A 281 11.89 42.59 -4.05
C LYS A 281 13.16 42.77 -4.88
N ILE A 282 14.02 41.74 -4.98
CA ILE A 282 15.28 41.85 -5.72
C ILE A 282 15.45 40.59 -6.60
N LEU A 283 14.60 40.44 -7.60
CA LEU A 283 15.02 39.83 -8.86
C LEU A 283 15.53 41.00 -9.72
N PRO A 284 16.84 41.04 -10.02
CA PRO A 284 17.33 41.98 -11.04
C PRO A 284 16.62 41.63 -12.35
N ASN A 285 16.28 42.63 -13.13
CA ASN A 285 15.71 42.56 -14.46
C ASN A 285 16.43 41.54 -15.35
N GLY A 286 15.99 40.32 -15.32
CA GLY A 286 16.42 39.21 -16.15
C GLY A 286 15.27 38.22 -16.16
N GLU A 287 14.48 38.22 -17.23
CA GLU A 287 13.44 37.29 -17.68
C GLU A 287 13.03 36.25 -16.62
N SER A 288 12.17 36.61 -15.66
CA SER A 288 11.46 35.62 -14.87
C SER A 288 10.49 34.92 -15.82
N LYS A 289 10.91 33.78 -16.39
CA LYS A 289 9.99 32.93 -17.13
C LYS A 289 8.79 32.66 -16.24
N GLU A 290 7.63 33.19 -16.63
CA GLU A 290 6.36 32.92 -15.99
C GLU A 290 6.20 31.41 -15.82
N ARG A 291 5.99 30.95 -14.59
CA ARG A 291 5.83 29.52 -14.32
C ARG A 291 4.42 29.08 -14.67
N ARG A 292 4.31 27.93 -15.32
CA ARG A 292 3.03 27.37 -15.74
C ARG A 292 2.69 26.18 -14.85
N VAL A 293 1.47 26.19 -14.29
CA VAL A 293 0.95 25.20 -13.37
C VAL A 293 -0.32 24.60 -13.93
N ALA A 294 -0.36 23.28 -14.06
CA ALA A 294 -1.54 22.55 -14.49
C ALA A 294 -2.28 21.93 -13.30
N PHE A 295 -3.61 22.00 -13.34
CA PHE A 295 -4.52 21.28 -12.45
C PHE A 295 -5.29 20.27 -13.29
N ILE A 296 -5.06 18.98 -13.01
CA ILE A 296 -5.62 17.87 -13.77
C ILE A 296 -6.67 17.19 -12.91
N ASN A 297 -7.92 17.35 -13.31
CA ASN A 297 -9.10 16.93 -12.58
C ASN A 297 -9.69 15.65 -13.19
N ASP A 298 -10.11 14.74 -12.34
CA ASP A 298 -10.73 13.47 -12.76
C ASP A 298 -12.12 13.66 -13.38
N LYS A 299 -12.85 14.70 -12.96
CA LYS A 299 -14.19 15.07 -13.40
C LYS A 299 -14.29 16.55 -13.70
N SER A 300 -15.44 16.97 -14.26
CA SER A 300 -15.80 18.39 -14.38
C SER A 300 -16.16 18.99 -13.02
N PRO A 301 -15.86 20.29 -12.78
CA PRO A 301 -16.32 21.01 -11.58
C PRO A 301 -17.85 21.09 -11.44
N SER A 302 -18.59 21.00 -12.54
CA SER A 302 -20.05 20.95 -12.54
C SER A 302 -20.62 19.65 -11.96
N ASP A 303 -19.88 18.55 -12.09
CA ASP A 303 -20.37 17.20 -11.77
C ASP A 303 -19.80 16.64 -10.45
N SER A 304 -18.84 17.36 -9.85
CA SER A 304 -18.14 16.90 -8.65
C SER A 304 -17.83 18.08 -7.72
N GLY A 305 -18.39 18.04 -6.52
CA GLY A 305 -18.04 19.00 -5.46
C GLY A 305 -16.56 18.93 -5.06
N TRP A 306 -15.95 17.75 -5.15
CA TRP A 306 -14.50 17.58 -4.96
C TRP A 306 -13.70 18.38 -5.99
N THR A 307 -13.99 18.20 -7.27
CA THR A 307 -13.35 18.94 -8.36
C THR A 307 -13.64 20.43 -8.28
N TYR A 308 -14.86 20.82 -7.91
CA TYR A 308 -15.22 22.23 -7.70
C TYR A 308 -14.36 22.88 -6.61
N GLY A 309 -14.15 22.21 -5.48
CA GLY A 309 -13.26 22.68 -4.41
C GLY A 309 -11.81 22.91 -4.91
N HIS A 310 -11.28 21.99 -5.69
CA HIS A 310 -9.94 22.12 -6.30
C HIS A 310 -9.88 23.26 -7.32
N GLU A 311 -10.95 23.47 -8.10
CA GLU A 311 -11.02 24.56 -9.06
C GLU A 311 -11.05 25.93 -8.35
N LEU A 312 -11.78 26.06 -7.24
CA LEU A 312 -11.71 27.26 -6.38
C LEU A 312 -10.27 27.49 -5.88
N GLY A 313 -9.58 26.40 -5.53
CA GLY A 313 -8.17 26.46 -5.15
C GLY A 313 -7.25 26.94 -6.28
N ARG A 314 -7.47 26.50 -7.52
CA ARG A 314 -6.76 26.98 -8.71
C ARG A 314 -6.98 28.47 -8.95
N LEU A 315 -8.23 28.92 -8.87
CA LEU A 315 -8.59 30.32 -9.04
C LEU A 315 -7.93 31.20 -7.96
N HIS A 316 -7.86 30.74 -6.72
CA HIS A 316 -7.12 31.43 -5.67
C HIS A 316 -5.63 31.59 -6.03
N VAL A 317 -4.98 30.52 -6.50
CA VAL A 317 -3.58 30.57 -6.96
C VAL A 317 -3.41 31.59 -8.08
N GLN A 318 -4.29 31.59 -9.07
CA GLN A 318 -4.26 32.54 -10.19
C GLN A 318 -4.38 33.99 -9.71
N GLN A 319 -5.18 34.23 -8.68
CA GLN A 319 -5.34 35.56 -8.10
C GLN A 319 -4.10 35.98 -7.28
N VAL A 320 -3.62 35.13 -6.39
CA VAL A 320 -2.49 35.43 -5.47
C VAL A 320 -1.18 35.62 -6.22
N PHE A 321 -0.94 34.81 -7.24
CA PHE A 321 0.30 34.82 -8.03
C PHE A 321 0.17 35.51 -9.37
N HIS A 322 -0.78 36.43 -9.49
CA HIS A 322 -1.01 37.17 -10.74
C HIS A 322 0.30 37.76 -11.30
N GLY A 323 0.57 37.50 -12.60
CA GLY A 323 1.79 37.95 -13.28
C GLY A 323 3.05 37.11 -13.00
N HIS A 324 3.01 36.11 -12.10
CA HIS A 324 4.12 35.22 -11.78
C HIS A 324 3.84 33.77 -12.13
N ILE A 325 2.59 33.35 -12.03
CA ILE A 325 2.13 31.98 -12.31
C ILE A 325 0.92 32.05 -13.23
N THR A 326 0.96 31.30 -14.34
CA THR A 326 -0.20 31.03 -15.18
C THR A 326 -0.74 29.64 -14.84
N THR A 327 -2.04 29.53 -14.56
CA THR A 327 -2.69 28.25 -14.25
C THR A 327 -3.55 27.77 -15.41
N THR A 328 -3.52 26.46 -15.67
CA THR A 328 -4.37 25.78 -16.67
C THR A 328 -5.10 24.63 -15.99
N ALA A 329 -6.41 24.47 -16.25
CA ALA A 329 -7.18 23.31 -15.79
C ALA A 329 -7.46 22.36 -16.94
N TYR A 330 -7.34 21.05 -16.65
CA TYR A 330 -7.73 19.96 -17.53
C TYR A 330 -8.78 19.12 -16.79
N HIS A 331 -10.00 19.09 -17.31
CA HIS A 331 -11.13 18.40 -16.69
C HIS A 331 -11.39 17.06 -17.35
N ASP A 332 -12.18 16.22 -16.67
CA ASP A 332 -12.64 14.91 -17.17
C ASP A 332 -11.49 13.97 -17.62
N ALA A 333 -10.33 14.08 -16.97
CA ALA A 333 -9.15 13.29 -17.35
C ALA A 333 -9.38 11.77 -17.30
N MET A 334 -10.36 11.31 -16.52
CA MET A 334 -10.70 9.88 -16.38
C MET A 334 -11.81 9.44 -17.33
N ALA A 335 -12.33 10.32 -18.19
CA ALA A 335 -13.29 9.96 -19.24
C ALA A 335 -12.61 9.21 -20.41
N GLY A 336 -11.30 9.40 -20.56
CA GLY A 336 -10.45 8.72 -21.54
C GLY A 336 -9.19 8.16 -20.88
N ASP A 337 -8.08 8.23 -21.58
CA ASP A 337 -6.76 7.86 -21.05
C ASP A 337 -6.13 9.06 -20.31
N PRO A 338 -6.06 9.04 -18.98
CA PRO A 338 -5.51 10.14 -18.20
C PRO A 338 -4.01 10.37 -18.45
N SER A 339 -3.28 9.40 -18.97
CA SER A 339 -1.86 9.57 -19.32
C SER A 339 -1.69 10.57 -20.47
N GLN A 340 -2.59 10.54 -21.45
CA GLN A 340 -2.57 11.49 -22.57
C GLN A 340 -2.85 12.93 -22.11
N VAL A 341 -3.70 13.11 -21.10
CA VAL A 341 -3.99 14.43 -20.54
C VAL A 341 -2.76 15.00 -19.82
N ILE A 342 -2.05 14.17 -19.05
CA ILE A 342 -0.81 14.56 -18.39
C ILE A 342 0.27 14.92 -19.42
N GLU A 343 0.45 14.09 -20.45
CA GLU A 343 1.40 14.36 -21.54
C GLU A 343 1.05 15.66 -22.31
N GLN A 344 -0.24 15.93 -22.51
CA GLN A 344 -0.67 17.19 -23.11
C GLN A 344 -0.33 18.39 -22.22
N ALA A 345 -0.58 18.29 -20.92
CA ALA A 345 -0.22 19.34 -19.96
C ALA A 345 1.30 19.61 -19.95
N ILE A 346 2.14 18.58 -20.10
CA ILE A 346 3.59 18.72 -20.22
C ILE A 346 3.98 19.39 -21.55
N LYS A 347 3.37 18.97 -22.67
CA LYS A 347 3.58 19.59 -24.00
C LYS A 347 3.19 21.07 -24.01
N ASP A 348 2.17 21.45 -23.26
CA ASP A 348 1.74 22.84 -23.06
C ASP A 348 2.70 23.63 -22.16
N LYS A 349 3.87 23.04 -21.83
CA LYS A 349 4.96 23.65 -21.06
C LYS A 349 4.62 23.94 -19.59
N ASN A 350 3.67 23.22 -19.02
CA ASN A 350 3.48 23.25 -17.58
C ASN A 350 4.65 22.50 -16.90
N THR A 351 5.22 23.09 -15.85
CA THR A 351 6.37 22.54 -15.11
C THR A 351 5.99 22.04 -13.73
N ILE A 352 4.79 22.36 -13.26
CA ILE A 352 4.21 21.90 -12.01
C ILE A 352 2.81 21.39 -12.32
N LEU A 353 2.51 20.15 -11.92
CA LEU A 353 1.22 19.51 -12.15
C LEU A 353 0.62 19.07 -10.82
N PHE A 354 -0.61 19.47 -10.55
CA PHE A 354 -1.45 18.94 -9.49
C PHE A 354 -2.49 18.00 -10.08
N THR A 355 -2.42 16.71 -9.76
CA THR A 355 -3.48 15.76 -10.07
C THR A 355 -4.38 15.61 -8.86
N THR A 356 -5.66 15.90 -8.99
CA THR A 356 -6.56 16.21 -7.88
C THR A 356 -7.34 15.01 -7.33
N ALA A 357 -7.09 13.81 -7.86
CA ALA A 357 -7.78 12.60 -7.40
C ALA A 357 -6.83 11.44 -7.17
N PRO A 358 -7.06 10.61 -6.12
CA PRO A 358 -6.22 9.45 -5.81
C PRO A 358 -6.09 8.46 -6.97
N ARG A 359 -7.15 8.25 -7.75
CA ARG A 359 -7.18 7.32 -8.89
C ARG A 359 -6.26 7.72 -10.06
N MET A 360 -5.72 8.94 -10.04
CA MET A 360 -4.72 9.40 -11.01
C MET A 360 -3.28 9.10 -10.56
N LEU A 361 -3.08 8.49 -9.38
CA LEU A 361 -1.74 8.27 -8.81
C LEU A 361 -0.81 7.48 -9.75
N SER A 362 -1.28 6.38 -10.32
CA SER A 362 -0.43 5.50 -11.16
C SER A 362 0.10 6.22 -12.40
N VAL A 363 -0.77 6.95 -13.09
CA VAL A 363 -0.38 7.73 -14.28
C VAL A 363 0.50 8.92 -13.92
N SER A 364 0.24 9.55 -12.77
CA SER A 364 1.06 10.64 -12.22
C SER A 364 2.46 10.16 -11.84
N LEU A 365 2.55 9.01 -11.19
CA LEU A 365 3.82 8.38 -10.82
C LEU A 365 4.64 8.02 -12.06
N ARG A 366 3.99 7.43 -13.07
CA ARG A 366 4.64 7.13 -14.34
C ARG A 366 5.20 8.38 -14.99
N ALA A 367 4.39 9.43 -15.10
CA ALA A 367 4.82 10.70 -15.68
C ALA A 367 5.98 11.32 -14.90
N ALA A 368 5.96 11.28 -13.56
CA ALA A 368 7.05 11.79 -12.72
C ALA A 368 8.37 11.03 -12.94
N VAL A 369 8.30 9.71 -13.19
CA VAL A 369 9.48 8.89 -13.52
C VAL A 369 10.00 9.15 -14.93
N GLU A 370 9.09 9.38 -15.90
CA GLU A 370 9.48 9.64 -17.30
C GLU A 370 9.97 11.07 -17.53
N HIS A 371 9.45 12.04 -16.76
CA HIS A 371 9.73 13.48 -16.84
C HIS A 371 10.26 14.04 -15.50
N PRO A 372 11.49 13.67 -15.08
CA PRO A 372 12.04 14.08 -13.79
C PRO A 372 12.23 15.60 -13.63
N GLU A 373 12.18 16.36 -14.72
CA GLU A 373 12.21 17.83 -14.74
C GLU A 373 10.86 18.48 -14.37
N ILE A 374 9.76 17.69 -14.34
CA ILE A 374 8.42 18.16 -14.02
C ILE A 374 8.10 17.82 -12.56
N THR A 375 7.62 18.80 -11.81
CA THR A 375 7.16 18.56 -10.44
C THR A 375 5.70 18.11 -10.48
N ILE A 376 5.44 16.87 -10.07
CA ILE A 376 4.08 16.31 -10.02
C ILE A 376 3.69 16.04 -8.56
N LEU A 377 2.50 16.54 -8.17
CA LEU A 377 1.88 16.28 -6.88
C LEU A 377 0.52 15.62 -7.10
N ASN A 378 0.23 14.57 -6.33
CA ASN A 378 -1.05 13.88 -6.41
C ASN A 378 -1.84 14.01 -5.10
N CYS A 379 -3.13 14.31 -5.21
CA CYS A 379 -4.03 14.35 -4.07
C CYS A 379 -4.38 12.93 -3.62
N SER A 380 -3.53 12.39 -2.77
CA SER A 380 -3.68 11.07 -2.13
C SER A 380 -2.89 11.02 -0.84
N LEU A 381 -3.05 9.95 -0.08
CA LEU A 381 -2.42 9.76 1.23
C LEU A 381 -1.79 8.37 1.33
N ASN A 382 -0.79 8.24 2.20
CA ASN A 382 -0.14 6.98 2.54
C ASN A 382 0.50 6.28 1.32
N LYS A 383 1.28 7.04 0.54
CA LYS A 383 1.97 6.52 -0.65
C LYS A 383 3.48 6.60 -0.48
N SER A 384 4.14 5.45 -0.65
CA SER A 384 5.58 5.26 -0.43
C SER A 384 6.43 5.49 -1.69
N HIS A 385 5.96 6.32 -2.64
CA HIS A 385 6.69 6.60 -3.88
C HIS A 385 7.49 7.89 -3.78
N ARG A 386 8.81 7.79 -3.94
CA ARG A 386 9.71 8.94 -3.81
C ARG A 386 9.65 9.91 -4.99
N TYR A 387 9.34 9.44 -6.18
CA TYR A 387 9.29 10.28 -7.39
C TYR A 387 8.11 11.23 -7.45
N ILE A 388 7.09 11.00 -6.62
CA ILE A 388 5.91 11.84 -6.55
C ILE A 388 5.66 12.24 -5.09
N ARG A 389 5.27 13.49 -4.86
CA ARG A 389 4.77 13.92 -3.55
C ARG A 389 3.26 13.82 -3.52
N THR A 390 2.74 13.40 -2.40
CA THR A 390 1.30 13.35 -2.20
C THR A 390 0.86 14.38 -1.18
N TYR A 391 -0.37 14.82 -1.30
CA TYR A 391 -0.96 15.81 -0.40
C TYR A 391 -2.40 15.45 -0.07
N TYR A 392 -2.76 15.64 1.20
CA TYR A 392 -4.11 15.47 1.72
C TYR A 392 -4.26 16.31 2.98
N ALA A 393 -5.49 16.43 3.53
CA ALA A 393 -5.69 17.23 4.73
C ALA A 393 -6.27 16.41 5.89
N ARG A 394 -5.95 16.81 7.13
CA ARG A 394 -6.42 16.17 8.37
C ARG A 394 -7.86 16.54 8.68
N MET A 395 -8.79 16.14 7.82
CA MET A 395 -10.20 16.41 7.99
C MET A 395 -10.77 15.81 9.28
N TYR A 396 -10.17 14.75 9.83
CA TYR A 396 -10.57 14.16 11.10
C TYR A 396 -10.58 15.17 12.26
N GLU A 397 -9.76 16.24 12.19
CA GLU A 397 -9.75 17.30 13.21
C GLU A 397 -11.08 18.07 13.23
N VAL A 398 -11.60 18.40 12.05
CA VAL A 398 -12.90 19.06 11.88
C VAL A 398 -14.04 18.10 12.24
N LYS A 399 -13.94 16.83 11.85
CA LYS A 399 -14.94 15.80 12.15
C LYS A 399 -15.08 15.57 13.65
N PHE A 400 -13.99 15.64 14.41
CA PHE A 400 -14.06 15.57 15.88
C PHE A 400 -14.93 16.69 16.47
N ILE A 401 -14.78 17.92 16.00
CA ILE A 401 -15.58 19.05 16.45
C ILE A 401 -17.05 18.88 16.03
N ILE A 402 -17.29 18.46 14.79
CA ILE A 402 -18.65 18.19 14.30
C ILE A 402 -19.32 17.08 15.14
N GLY A 403 -18.56 16.05 15.52
CA GLY A 403 -19.02 15.01 16.43
C GLY A 403 -19.42 15.56 17.80
N ALA A 404 -18.61 16.45 18.37
CA ALA A 404 -18.94 17.12 19.64
C ALA A 404 -20.22 17.98 19.53
N ILE A 405 -20.39 18.70 18.41
CA ILE A 405 -21.63 19.43 18.12
C ILE A 405 -22.82 18.47 18.07
N ALA A 406 -22.71 17.38 17.32
CA ALA A 406 -23.76 16.37 17.19
C ALA A 406 -24.11 15.74 18.55
N GLY A 407 -23.11 15.34 19.35
CA GLY A 407 -23.31 14.79 20.71
C GLY A 407 -23.99 15.75 21.64
N SER A 408 -23.69 17.07 21.58
CA SER A 408 -24.33 18.10 22.39
C SER A 408 -25.80 18.34 22.04
N LEU A 409 -26.18 18.09 20.77
CA LEU A 409 -27.53 18.31 20.26
C LEU A 409 -28.42 17.06 20.32
N ALA A 410 -27.82 15.89 20.44
CA ALA A 410 -28.51 14.61 20.32
C ALA A 410 -29.54 14.32 21.43
N GLY A 411 -29.42 14.97 22.61
CA GLY A 411 -30.41 14.82 23.70
C GLY A 411 -30.61 13.38 24.17
N GLY A 412 -29.60 12.51 24.03
CA GLY A 412 -29.67 11.08 24.35
C GLY A 412 -30.07 10.18 23.17
N HIS A 413 -30.42 10.72 22.00
CA HIS A 413 -30.68 9.98 20.79
C HIS A 413 -29.39 9.62 20.06
N PRO A 414 -29.37 8.54 19.25
CA PRO A 414 -28.23 8.21 18.41
C PRO A 414 -28.03 9.24 17.29
N VAL A 415 -26.80 9.32 16.78
CA VAL A 415 -26.40 10.15 15.63
C VAL A 415 -26.04 9.27 14.46
N GLY A 416 -26.28 9.77 13.24
CA GLY A 416 -25.92 9.09 11.99
C GLY A 416 -24.62 9.65 11.39
N TYR A 417 -23.86 8.78 10.77
CA TYR A 417 -22.71 9.13 9.94
C TYR A 417 -22.79 8.39 8.62
N ILE A 418 -22.71 9.10 7.50
CA ILE A 418 -22.65 8.50 6.17
C ILE A 418 -21.27 8.77 5.58
N CYS A 419 -20.51 7.70 5.39
CA CYS A 419 -19.20 7.76 4.77
C CYS A 419 -19.26 7.39 3.29
N ASN A 420 -18.33 7.90 2.48
CA ASN A 420 -18.29 7.61 1.06
C ASN A 420 -17.58 6.29 0.78
N TYR A 421 -16.29 6.15 1.13
CA TYR A 421 -15.47 5.01 0.78
C TYR A 421 -14.59 4.57 1.96
N PRO A 422 -14.34 3.26 2.15
CA PRO A 422 -13.40 2.77 3.17
C PRO A 422 -11.95 2.94 2.69
N ILE A 423 -11.45 4.16 2.73
CA ILE A 423 -10.11 4.55 2.27
C ILE A 423 -9.28 5.16 3.38
N PHE A 424 -7.95 5.22 3.19
CA PHE A 424 -7.04 5.86 4.14
C PHE A 424 -7.50 7.29 4.50
N GLY A 425 -7.50 7.58 5.79
CA GLY A 425 -7.98 8.85 6.34
C GLY A 425 -9.47 8.89 6.68
N GLN A 426 -10.35 8.28 5.87
CA GLN A 426 -11.80 8.29 6.10
C GLN A 426 -12.22 7.51 7.37
N ILE A 427 -11.54 6.42 7.69
CA ILE A 427 -11.81 5.67 8.92
C ILE A 427 -11.46 6.52 10.15
N ALA A 428 -10.36 7.27 10.09
CA ALA A 428 -10.01 8.22 11.13
C ALA A 428 -11.06 9.34 11.29
N GLU A 429 -11.68 9.79 10.19
CA GLU A 429 -12.77 10.79 10.24
C GLU A 429 -14.01 10.26 10.97
N ILE A 430 -14.43 9.01 10.67
CA ILE A 430 -15.53 8.34 11.36
C ILE A 430 -15.25 8.24 12.86
N ASN A 431 -14.07 7.74 13.20
CA ASN A 431 -13.66 7.54 14.58
C ASN A 431 -13.52 8.87 15.34
N ALA A 432 -12.95 9.89 14.73
CA ALA A 432 -12.83 11.21 15.32
C ALA A 432 -14.22 11.82 15.58
N PHE A 433 -15.17 11.72 14.64
CA PHE A 433 -16.55 12.15 14.85
C PHE A 433 -17.18 11.41 16.04
N ALA A 434 -17.04 10.09 16.09
CA ALA A 434 -17.61 9.29 17.17
C ALA A 434 -17.00 9.62 18.55
N LEU A 435 -15.68 9.84 18.61
CA LEU A 435 -14.99 10.27 19.82
C LEU A 435 -15.38 11.68 20.25
N GLY A 436 -15.57 12.61 19.31
CA GLY A 436 -16.09 13.95 19.57
C GLY A 436 -17.49 13.90 20.18
N ALA A 437 -18.39 13.08 19.64
CA ALA A 437 -19.72 12.87 20.19
C ALA A 437 -19.66 12.26 21.61
N LYS A 438 -18.80 11.25 21.81
CA LYS A 438 -18.60 10.57 23.10
C LYS A 438 -17.98 11.49 24.15
N MET A 439 -17.14 12.44 23.77
CA MET A 439 -16.52 13.40 24.68
C MET A 439 -17.56 14.26 25.42
N VAL A 440 -18.62 14.69 24.74
CA VAL A 440 -19.69 15.53 25.35
C VAL A 440 -20.88 14.71 25.83
N ASN A 441 -21.09 13.52 25.26
CA ASN A 441 -22.10 12.57 25.68
C ASN A 441 -21.49 11.17 25.77
N PRO A 442 -21.08 10.69 26.95
CA PRO A 442 -20.42 9.38 27.10
C PRO A 442 -21.22 8.19 26.58
N ASN A 443 -22.54 8.32 26.47
CA ASN A 443 -23.45 7.29 25.96
C ASN A 443 -23.75 7.45 24.46
N ALA A 444 -23.14 8.41 23.79
CA ALA A 444 -23.39 8.64 22.35
C ALA A 444 -23.08 7.39 21.53
N LYS A 445 -24.04 7.00 20.69
CA LYS A 445 -23.90 5.95 19.67
C LYS A 445 -23.98 6.58 18.29
N VAL A 446 -23.03 6.22 17.43
CA VAL A 446 -22.93 6.70 16.05
C VAL A 446 -23.24 5.56 15.10
N TYR A 447 -24.34 5.66 14.37
CA TYR A 447 -24.74 4.69 13.37
C TYR A 447 -24.08 5.01 12.03
N LEU A 448 -23.27 4.09 11.55
CA LEU A 448 -22.49 4.23 10.32
C LEU A 448 -23.21 3.60 9.14
N GLU A 449 -23.35 4.35 8.06
CA GLU A 449 -23.82 3.87 6.75
C GLU A 449 -22.84 4.27 5.65
N TRP A 450 -22.85 3.53 4.53
CA TRP A 450 -21.92 3.73 3.43
C TRP A 450 -22.67 4.07 2.13
N SER A 451 -22.34 5.23 1.54
CA SER A 451 -22.92 5.63 0.25
C SER A 451 -22.38 4.83 -0.92
N CYS A 452 -21.15 4.27 -0.81
CA CYS A 452 -20.55 3.42 -1.84
C CYS A 452 -21.17 2.01 -1.95
N VAL A 453 -22.11 1.65 -1.06
CA VAL A 453 -22.81 0.36 -1.11
C VAL A 453 -24.16 0.49 -1.85
N ASN A 454 -25.01 1.43 -1.44
CA ASN A 454 -26.37 1.57 -1.98
C ASN A 454 -26.75 3.02 -2.35
N GLY A 455 -25.79 3.92 -2.41
CA GLY A 455 -26.02 5.33 -2.67
C GLY A 455 -26.41 6.14 -1.43
N LEU A 456 -26.27 7.47 -1.54
CA LEU A 456 -26.50 8.42 -0.44
C LEU A 456 -27.94 8.43 0.05
N SER A 457 -28.92 8.43 -0.87
CA SER A 457 -30.35 8.47 -0.53
C SER A 457 -30.78 7.24 0.28
N ALA A 458 -30.34 6.04 -0.12
CA ALA A 458 -30.66 4.81 0.59
C ALA A 458 -29.97 4.76 1.99
N ALA A 459 -28.74 5.26 2.10
CA ALA A 459 -28.04 5.36 3.37
C ALA A 459 -28.77 6.34 4.32
N THR A 460 -29.19 7.50 3.82
CA THR A 460 -29.97 8.46 4.58
C THR A 460 -31.29 7.87 5.06
N GLN A 461 -32.02 7.18 4.16
CA GLN A 461 -33.30 6.54 4.47
C GLN A 461 -33.15 5.50 5.60
N ARG A 462 -32.13 4.63 5.55
CA ARG A 462 -31.89 3.64 6.60
C ARG A 462 -31.66 4.27 7.99
N LEU A 463 -30.98 5.42 8.04
CA LEU A 463 -30.78 6.15 9.30
C LEU A 463 -32.11 6.79 9.78
N THR A 464 -32.87 7.41 8.89
CA THR A 464 -34.14 8.06 9.26
C THR A 464 -35.20 7.04 9.65
N ASP A 465 -35.26 5.85 9.05
CA ASP A 465 -36.14 4.75 9.44
C ASP A 465 -35.86 4.24 10.86
N ARG A 466 -34.64 4.41 11.34
CA ARG A 466 -34.22 4.16 12.74
C ARG A 466 -34.54 5.32 13.70
N GLY A 467 -35.20 6.38 13.22
CA GLY A 467 -35.49 7.58 14.00
C GLY A 467 -34.29 8.50 14.24
N ILE A 468 -33.22 8.35 13.48
CA ILE A 468 -32.02 9.18 13.59
C ILE A 468 -32.21 10.45 12.77
N ALA A 469 -32.26 11.59 13.45
CA ALA A 469 -32.50 12.89 12.81
C ALA A 469 -31.22 13.73 12.64
N LEU A 470 -30.18 13.52 13.47
CA LEU A 470 -28.90 14.21 13.32
C LEU A 470 -27.96 13.33 12.49
N ILE A 471 -27.63 13.77 11.29
CA ILE A 471 -26.83 12.96 10.34
C ILE A 471 -25.67 13.82 9.81
N SER A 472 -24.45 13.33 9.98
CA SER A 472 -23.28 13.81 9.26
C SER A 472 -23.17 13.05 7.94
N SER A 473 -23.23 13.77 6.82
CA SER A 473 -23.20 13.19 5.48
C SER A 473 -21.96 13.67 4.69
N GLN A 474 -22.06 13.74 3.37
CA GLN A 474 -20.94 14.20 2.52
C GLN A 474 -20.49 15.63 2.88
N ASP A 475 -19.19 15.86 2.70
CA ASP A 475 -18.54 17.11 3.11
C ASP A 475 -18.52 18.18 2.02
N LEU A 476 -18.91 17.83 0.81
CA LEU A 476 -18.81 18.68 -0.36
C LEU A 476 -20.14 18.75 -1.09
N ALA A 477 -20.63 19.96 -1.26
CA ALA A 477 -21.79 20.20 -2.11
C ALA A 477 -21.38 20.15 -3.58
N ASN A 478 -22.10 19.37 -4.38
CA ASN A 478 -22.02 19.47 -5.83
C ASN A 478 -22.80 20.74 -6.26
N PRO A 479 -22.20 21.65 -7.04
CA PRO A 479 -22.88 22.90 -7.46
C PRO A 479 -24.22 22.68 -8.17
N ASN A 480 -24.36 21.57 -8.88
CA ASN A 480 -25.57 21.20 -9.63
C ASN A 480 -26.49 20.21 -8.92
N ALA A 481 -26.20 19.86 -7.65
CA ALA A 481 -27.04 18.91 -6.91
C ALA A 481 -28.35 19.57 -6.45
N GLU A 482 -29.46 18.85 -6.61
CA GLU A 482 -30.78 19.27 -6.08
C GLU A 482 -30.82 19.27 -4.55
N SER A 483 -29.93 18.51 -3.91
CA SER A 483 -29.83 18.38 -2.44
C SER A 483 -28.76 19.29 -1.87
N TYR A 484 -29.13 20.14 -0.94
CA TYR A 484 -28.23 21.00 -0.18
C TYR A 484 -27.80 20.37 1.17
N THR A 485 -27.85 19.05 1.28
CA THR A 485 -27.49 18.32 2.52
C THR A 485 -25.99 18.00 2.50
N PHE A 486 -25.22 18.69 3.33
CA PHE A 486 -23.79 18.47 3.50
C PHE A 486 -23.35 18.75 4.93
N GLY A 487 -22.25 18.13 5.37
CA GLY A 487 -21.80 18.20 6.75
C GLY A 487 -22.82 17.60 7.72
N LEU A 488 -23.00 18.22 8.88
CA LEU A 488 -23.98 17.83 9.90
C LEU A 488 -25.32 18.52 9.63
N SER A 489 -26.37 17.73 9.47
CA SER A 489 -27.73 18.22 9.24
C SER A 489 -28.69 17.63 10.26
N HIS A 490 -29.72 18.41 10.61
CA HIS A 490 -30.90 17.92 11.31
C HIS A 490 -32.04 17.70 10.31
N ILE A 491 -32.44 16.48 10.15
CA ILE A 491 -33.54 16.09 9.27
C ILE A 491 -34.85 16.40 9.98
N THR A 492 -35.60 17.35 9.46
CA THR A 492 -36.90 17.76 10.00
C THR A 492 -38.02 17.42 9.02
N LYS A 493 -39.28 17.59 9.45
CA LYS A 493 -40.45 17.40 8.59
C LYS A 493 -40.48 18.36 7.39
N ASP A 494 -39.87 19.52 7.55
CA ASP A 494 -39.81 20.57 6.52
C ASP A 494 -38.54 20.48 5.66
N GLY A 495 -37.76 19.42 5.86
CA GLY A 495 -36.51 19.16 5.15
C GLY A 495 -35.25 19.27 6.04
N PRO A 496 -34.05 19.06 5.46
CA PRO A 496 -32.79 19.10 6.18
C PRO A 496 -32.39 20.53 6.56
N VAL A 497 -31.87 20.69 7.79
CA VAL A 497 -31.31 21.94 8.30
C VAL A 497 -29.82 21.74 8.56
N ASN A 498 -28.96 22.39 7.79
CA ASN A 498 -27.51 22.32 7.98
C ASN A 498 -27.09 23.03 9.26
N LEU A 499 -26.28 22.36 10.08
CA LEU A 499 -25.82 22.82 11.39
C LEU A 499 -24.33 23.14 11.42
N ALA A 500 -23.51 22.29 10.81
CA ALA A 500 -22.07 22.48 10.75
C ALA A 500 -21.51 21.84 9.46
N MET A 501 -20.52 22.47 8.88
CA MET A 501 -19.94 22.05 7.62
C MET A 501 -18.41 22.08 7.67
N PRO A 502 -17.74 20.97 7.31
CA PRO A 502 -16.30 21.02 7.09
C PRO A 502 -15.99 21.66 5.74
N VAL A 503 -14.90 22.38 5.66
CA VAL A 503 -14.46 23.06 4.43
C VAL A 503 -13.00 22.75 4.15
N TRP A 504 -12.71 22.48 2.89
CA TRP A 504 -11.37 22.31 2.36
C TRP A 504 -10.90 23.62 1.72
N HIS A 505 -9.79 24.16 2.20
CA HIS A 505 -9.16 25.35 1.64
C HIS A 505 -7.99 24.98 0.73
N TRP A 506 -8.28 24.35 -0.40
CA TRP A 506 -7.28 23.95 -1.38
C TRP A 506 -6.43 25.11 -1.87
N GLY A 507 -7.00 26.33 -1.92
CA GLY A 507 -6.27 27.54 -2.28
C GLY A 507 -5.09 27.82 -1.37
N VAL A 508 -5.29 27.72 -0.04
CA VAL A 508 -4.24 27.88 0.98
C VAL A 508 -3.19 26.78 0.82
N TYR A 509 -3.64 25.56 0.53
CA TYR A 509 -2.76 24.43 0.32
C TYR A 509 -1.82 24.65 -0.87
N TYR A 510 -2.40 24.97 -2.03
CA TYR A 510 -1.66 25.21 -3.26
C TYR A 510 -0.75 26.43 -3.18
N GLU A 511 -1.23 27.52 -2.58
CA GLU A 511 -0.43 28.72 -2.36
C GLU A 511 0.83 28.39 -1.54
N THR A 512 0.66 27.67 -0.43
CA THR A 512 1.79 27.31 0.44
C THR A 512 2.80 26.41 -0.27
N ILE A 513 2.35 25.37 -0.98
CA ILE A 513 3.25 24.48 -1.74
C ILE A 513 3.97 25.26 -2.84
N LEU A 514 3.27 26.13 -3.59
CA LEU A 514 3.87 26.90 -4.66
C LEU A 514 4.90 27.90 -4.13
N ARG A 515 4.67 28.53 -2.96
CA ARG A 515 5.68 29.34 -2.28
C ARG A 515 6.94 28.52 -1.93
N HIS A 516 6.78 27.28 -1.44
CA HIS A 516 7.90 26.39 -1.16
C HIS A 516 8.67 26.00 -2.43
N ILE A 517 7.99 25.79 -3.56
CA ILE A 517 8.63 25.51 -4.84
C ILE A 517 9.39 26.75 -5.35
N LEU A 518 8.81 27.94 -5.24
CA LEU A 518 9.43 29.18 -5.71
C LEU A 518 10.64 29.58 -4.89
N ASN A 519 10.63 29.36 -3.58
CA ASN A 519 11.77 29.67 -2.69
C ASN A 519 12.81 28.53 -2.58
N ARG A 520 12.65 27.44 -3.37
CA ARG A 520 13.51 26.25 -3.43
C ARG A 520 13.54 25.40 -2.15
N SER A 521 12.78 25.69 -1.12
CA SER A 521 12.70 24.82 0.07
C SER A 521 12.09 23.45 -0.26
N PHE A 522 11.25 23.39 -1.28
CA PHE A 522 10.71 22.15 -1.81
C PHE A 522 11.80 21.18 -2.29
N GLN A 523 12.85 21.66 -2.93
CA GLN A 523 13.97 20.82 -3.38
C GLN A 523 14.84 20.36 -2.22
N SER A 524 15.14 21.23 -1.25
CA SER A 524 15.92 20.84 -0.07
C SER A 524 15.23 19.77 0.77
N GLU A 525 13.91 19.78 0.91
CA GLU A 525 13.16 18.69 1.57
C GLU A 525 13.40 17.33 0.91
N TYR A 526 13.48 17.29 -0.41
CA TYR A 526 13.76 16.06 -1.15
C TYR A 526 15.19 15.57 -0.95
N GLU A 527 16.15 16.46 -0.89
CA GLU A 527 17.58 16.14 -0.67
C GLU A 527 17.86 15.69 0.76
N GLU A 528 17.12 16.23 1.74
CA GLU A 528 17.26 15.91 3.15
C GLU A 528 16.56 14.60 3.56
N SER A 529 15.52 14.19 2.84
CA SER A 529 14.74 12.99 3.14
C SER A 529 15.06 11.84 2.19
N THR A 530 15.36 10.66 2.75
CA THR A 530 15.42 9.39 1.99
C THR A 530 14.05 8.78 1.75
N LYS A 531 12.99 9.29 2.41
CA LYS A 531 11.64 8.74 2.40
C LYS A 531 10.73 9.43 1.39
N ALA A 532 9.58 8.81 1.10
CA ALA A 532 8.51 9.41 0.32
C ALA A 532 7.81 10.52 1.10
N LEU A 533 7.71 11.72 0.55
CA LEU A 533 7.14 12.88 1.22
C LEU A 533 5.62 12.94 0.98
N ASN A 534 4.87 12.91 2.08
CA ASN A 534 3.42 13.05 2.08
C ASN A 534 3.03 14.26 2.95
N TYR A 535 2.39 15.25 2.36
CA TYR A 535 1.89 16.42 3.09
C TYR A 535 0.51 16.12 3.67
N TYR A 536 0.40 16.15 4.99
CA TYR A 536 -0.83 15.85 5.72
C TYR A 536 -1.13 16.97 6.72
N TRP A 537 -1.54 18.13 6.19
CA TRP A 537 -1.79 19.34 6.97
C TRP A 537 -3.21 19.40 7.52
N GLY A 538 -3.40 20.14 8.60
CA GLY A 538 -4.67 20.25 9.33
C GLY A 538 -5.15 21.68 9.52
N MET A 539 -5.98 21.86 10.54
CA MET A 539 -6.59 23.14 10.91
C MET A 539 -5.54 24.20 11.26
N GLU A 540 -4.44 23.81 11.89
CA GLU A 540 -3.33 24.72 12.21
C GLU A 540 -2.75 25.42 10.98
N ALA A 541 -2.66 24.68 9.86
CA ALA A 541 -2.17 25.20 8.59
C ALA A 541 -3.26 25.96 7.77
N GLY A 542 -4.49 26.01 8.27
CA GLY A 542 -5.62 26.67 7.60
C GLY A 542 -6.13 25.97 6.35
N VAL A 543 -5.76 24.70 6.14
CA VAL A 543 -6.17 23.92 4.95
C VAL A 543 -7.52 23.24 5.11
N VAL A 544 -7.99 23.12 6.34
CA VAL A 544 -9.36 22.69 6.67
C VAL A 544 -9.95 23.61 7.73
N GLU A 545 -11.25 23.86 7.66
CA GLU A 545 -11.97 24.74 8.54
C GLU A 545 -13.38 24.22 8.85
N LEU A 546 -13.98 24.70 9.92
CA LEU A 546 -15.34 24.42 10.34
C LEU A 546 -16.21 25.66 10.18
N PHE A 547 -17.29 25.57 9.41
CA PHE A 547 -18.36 26.54 9.40
C PHE A 547 -19.54 26.07 10.23
N CYS A 548 -19.96 26.90 11.19
CA CYS A 548 -21.10 26.66 12.05
C CYS A 548 -22.31 27.51 11.64
N SER A 549 -23.49 26.90 11.65
CA SER A 549 -24.75 27.62 11.47
C SER A 549 -25.02 28.55 12.64
N LYS A 550 -25.52 29.75 12.36
CA LYS A 550 -26.04 30.68 13.37
C LYS A 550 -27.26 30.12 14.16
N ARG A 551 -27.85 29.01 13.69
CA ARG A 551 -28.95 28.31 14.37
C ARG A 551 -28.50 27.41 15.52
N LEU A 552 -27.18 27.18 15.66
CA LEU A 552 -26.65 26.42 16.79
C LEU A 552 -26.85 27.19 18.09
N PRO A 553 -27.17 26.52 19.19
CA PRO A 553 -27.20 27.14 20.54
C PRO A 553 -25.85 27.82 20.86
N ASP A 554 -25.89 28.95 21.53
CA ASP A 554 -24.70 29.75 21.88
C ASP A 554 -23.62 28.91 22.62
N GLY A 555 -24.02 28.04 23.54
CA GLY A 555 -23.12 27.12 24.23
C GLY A 555 -22.41 26.13 23.28
N THR A 556 -23.13 25.63 22.28
CA THR A 556 -22.56 24.71 21.27
C THR A 556 -21.59 25.45 20.32
N GLN A 557 -21.91 26.70 19.96
CA GLN A 557 -20.97 27.53 19.15
C GLN A 557 -19.68 27.82 19.94
N LYS A 558 -19.77 28.14 21.23
CA LYS A 558 -18.62 28.35 22.13
C LYS A 558 -17.80 27.09 22.31
N LEU A 559 -18.45 25.92 22.45
CA LEU A 559 -17.76 24.62 22.51
C LEU A 559 -16.97 24.35 21.21
N ALA A 560 -17.58 24.56 20.05
CA ALA A 560 -16.93 24.37 18.77
C ALA A 560 -15.68 25.25 18.63
N GLU A 561 -15.80 26.54 18.99
CA GLU A 561 -14.68 27.48 18.95
C GLU A 561 -13.56 27.10 19.95
N PHE A 562 -13.91 26.70 21.15
CA PHE A 562 -12.92 26.22 22.14
C PHE A 562 -12.15 25.00 21.63
N LEU A 563 -12.84 24.01 21.07
CA LEU A 563 -12.21 22.83 20.48
C LEU A 563 -11.34 23.18 19.28
N ARG A 564 -11.80 24.09 18.42
CA ARG A 564 -11.01 24.59 17.28
C ARG A 564 -9.68 25.19 17.77
N GLN A 565 -9.72 26.07 18.76
CA GLN A 565 -8.51 26.67 19.33
C GLN A 565 -7.61 25.62 19.98
N GLY A 566 -8.19 24.67 20.70
CA GLY A 566 -7.47 23.56 21.32
C GLY A 566 -6.75 22.67 20.32
N ILE A 567 -7.38 22.36 19.18
CA ILE A 567 -6.78 21.57 18.11
C ILE A 567 -5.67 22.36 17.41
N CYS A 568 -5.92 23.61 17.02
CA CYS A 568 -4.91 24.45 16.36
C CYS A 568 -3.67 24.71 17.23
N SER A 569 -3.82 24.77 18.56
CA SER A 569 -2.70 24.90 19.49
C SER A 569 -2.04 23.58 19.88
N GLY A 570 -2.56 22.43 19.41
CA GLY A 570 -2.06 21.09 19.75
C GLY A 570 -2.39 20.61 21.17
N ILE A 571 -3.18 21.38 21.94
CA ILE A 571 -3.64 21.03 23.29
C ILE A 571 -4.70 19.92 23.24
N CYS A 572 -5.65 20.03 22.30
CA CYS A 572 -6.68 19.03 22.06
C CYS A 572 -6.27 18.13 20.89
N LYS A 573 -6.12 16.83 21.16
CA LYS A 573 -5.81 15.82 20.14
C LYS A 573 -6.97 14.83 20.06
N PRO A 574 -7.64 14.66 18.91
CA PRO A 574 -8.82 13.80 18.77
C PRO A 574 -8.63 12.35 19.25
N PHE A 575 -7.41 11.81 19.09
CA PHE A 575 -7.07 10.43 19.46
C PHE A 575 -6.18 10.34 20.71
N TYR A 576 -6.37 11.26 21.66
CA TYR A 576 -5.72 11.20 22.96
C TYR A 576 -6.65 10.60 24.01
N GLY A 577 -6.11 9.73 24.87
CA GLY A 577 -6.85 9.09 25.96
C GLY A 577 -7.15 7.62 25.69
N PRO A 578 -7.95 6.96 26.53
CA PRO A 578 -8.27 5.55 26.35
C PRO A 578 -9.08 5.34 25.08
N LEU A 579 -8.60 4.45 24.20
CA LEU A 579 -9.26 4.07 22.96
C LEU A 579 -9.53 2.56 22.94
N CYS A 580 -10.79 2.21 22.65
CA CYS A 580 -11.24 0.84 22.50
C CYS A 580 -11.84 0.64 21.11
N ARG A 581 -11.60 -0.53 20.51
CA ARG A 581 -12.26 -0.99 19.28
C ARG A 581 -13.68 -1.50 19.60
N GLN A 582 -14.50 -1.69 18.57
CA GLN A 582 -15.84 -2.28 18.68
C GLN A 582 -15.83 -3.67 19.33
N ASP A 583 -14.78 -4.46 19.13
CA ASP A 583 -14.60 -5.81 19.71
C ASP A 583 -14.16 -5.78 21.19
N GLY A 584 -14.00 -4.58 21.78
CA GLY A 584 -13.55 -4.40 23.15
C GLY A 584 -12.03 -4.41 23.33
N GLN A 585 -11.26 -4.56 22.26
CA GLN A 585 -9.80 -4.47 22.33
C GLN A 585 -9.36 -3.06 22.70
N VAL A 586 -8.58 -2.93 23.77
CA VAL A 586 -7.96 -1.67 24.17
C VAL A 586 -6.75 -1.39 23.29
N ILE A 587 -6.80 -0.32 22.51
CA ILE A 587 -5.70 0.13 21.62
C ILE A 587 -4.63 0.81 22.45
N HIS A 588 -5.01 1.78 23.27
CA HIS A 588 -4.13 2.36 24.29
C HIS A 588 -4.91 2.90 25.47
N LYS A 589 -4.19 3.03 26.59
CA LYS A 589 -4.73 3.52 27.86
C LYS A 589 -4.61 5.05 27.96
N GLU A 590 -5.06 5.58 29.10
CA GLU A 590 -4.93 6.99 29.43
C GLU A 590 -3.49 7.51 29.30
N GLY A 591 -3.32 8.76 28.91
CA GLY A 591 -2.01 9.41 28.76
C GLY A 591 -1.31 9.22 27.42
N HIS A 592 -1.88 8.47 26.47
CA HIS A 592 -1.31 8.21 25.16
C HIS A 592 -2.14 8.82 24.03
N SER A 593 -1.50 9.01 22.87
CA SER A 593 -2.13 9.44 21.63
C SER A 593 -1.63 8.55 20.48
N LEU A 594 -2.47 8.33 19.48
CA LEU A 594 -2.02 7.68 18.24
C LEU A 594 -0.99 8.53 17.52
N SER A 595 0.00 7.87 16.88
CA SER A 595 0.90 8.55 15.98
C SER A 595 0.18 8.93 14.67
N PRO A 596 0.68 9.92 13.91
CA PRO A 596 0.10 10.26 12.61
C PRO A 596 0.01 9.08 11.65
N GLU A 597 0.99 8.19 11.64
CA GLU A 597 1.01 6.98 10.82
C GLU A 597 -0.09 5.99 11.25
N GLN A 598 -0.31 5.83 12.56
CA GLN A 598 -1.39 5.00 13.09
C GLN A 598 -2.76 5.56 12.71
N ILE A 599 -2.91 6.90 12.72
CA ILE A 599 -4.17 7.57 12.32
C ILE A 599 -4.44 7.35 10.83
N VAL A 600 -3.43 7.54 9.97
CA VAL A 600 -3.56 7.35 8.52
C VAL A 600 -3.90 5.90 8.16
N ASN A 601 -3.26 4.94 8.84
CA ASN A 601 -3.42 3.50 8.57
C ASN A 601 -4.56 2.86 9.38
N MET A 602 -5.44 3.65 9.97
CA MET A 602 -6.56 3.14 10.78
C MET A 602 -7.51 2.30 9.92
N ASP A 603 -7.71 1.05 10.34
CA ASP A 603 -8.52 0.02 9.65
C ASP A 603 -9.62 -0.58 10.56
N TRP A 604 -9.91 0.08 11.67
CA TRP A 604 -10.84 -0.35 12.71
C TRP A 604 -11.72 0.79 13.18
N LEU A 605 -12.87 0.45 13.79
CA LEU A 605 -13.84 1.41 14.33
C LEU A 605 -13.81 1.42 15.86
N VAL A 606 -14.07 2.61 16.47
CA VAL A 606 -14.16 2.77 17.93
C VAL A 606 -15.46 2.18 18.48
N ASP A 607 -15.47 1.88 19.77
CA ASP A 607 -16.51 1.16 20.52
C ASP A 607 -17.92 1.78 20.51
N ASN A 608 -18.04 3.06 20.24
CA ASN A 608 -19.33 3.74 20.15
C ASN A 608 -19.87 3.91 18.72
N VAL A 609 -19.19 3.38 17.72
CA VAL A 609 -19.70 3.25 16.33
C VAL A 609 -20.52 1.97 16.21
N ILE A 610 -21.69 2.05 15.60
CA ILE A 610 -22.58 0.93 15.27
C ILE A 610 -22.62 0.80 13.74
N GLY A 611 -22.06 -0.27 13.23
CA GLY A 611 -21.91 -0.54 11.79
C GLY A 611 -20.54 -1.13 11.50
N ASP A 612 -20.35 -1.63 10.30
CA ASP A 612 -19.13 -2.35 9.87
C ASP A 612 -18.46 -1.67 8.70
N LEU A 613 -17.19 -1.99 8.45
CA LEU A 613 -16.51 -1.70 7.20
C LEU A 613 -17.12 -2.62 6.10
N PRO A 614 -17.47 -2.08 4.92
CA PRO A 614 -18.09 -2.88 3.87
C PRO A 614 -17.07 -3.86 3.28
N ASP A 615 -17.57 -5.04 2.94
CA ASP A 615 -16.79 -6.00 2.16
C ASP A 615 -16.64 -5.49 0.71
N TYR A 616 -15.52 -5.82 0.07
CA TYR A 616 -15.21 -5.37 -1.29
C TYR A 616 -16.34 -5.67 -2.29
N GLU A 617 -16.97 -6.84 -2.18
CA GLU A 617 -18.06 -7.26 -3.08
C GLU A 617 -19.36 -6.44 -2.92
N GLN A 618 -19.54 -5.78 -1.78
CA GLN A 618 -20.70 -4.92 -1.51
C GLN A 618 -20.57 -3.55 -2.18
N LEU A 619 -19.38 -3.18 -2.62
CA LEU A 619 -19.10 -1.86 -3.17
C LEU A 619 -19.64 -1.72 -4.60
N THR A 620 -20.08 -0.50 -4.94
CA THR A 620 -20.33 -0.10 -6.33
C THR A 620 -19.04 -0.15 -7.16
N ASP A 621 -19.12 -0.19 -8.49
CA ASP A 621 -17.95 -0.24 -9.36
C ASP A 621 -17.00 0.94 -9.15
N VAL A 622 -17.56 2.15 -8.91
CA VAL A 622 -16.78 3.34 -8.55
C VAL A 622 -16.11 3.15 -7.19
N GLY A 623 -16.82 2.56 -6.23
CA GLY A 623 -16.28 2.21 -4.92
C GLY A 623 -15.12 1.23 -5.03
N LYS A 624 -15.27 0.15 -5.81
CA LYS A 624 -14.22 -0.85 -6.06
C LYS A 624 -12.97 -0.22 -6.65
N SER A 625 -13.12 0.57 -7.71
CA SER A 625 -11.97 1.24 -8.35
C SER A 625 -11.25 2.22 -7.42
N THR A 626 -11.97 2.88 -6.50
CA THR A 626 -11.37 3.78 -5.51
C THR A 626 -10.63 3.01 -4.43
N VAL A 627 -11.23 1.94 -3.91
CA VAL A 627 -10.64 1.10 -2.85
C VAL A 627 -9.40 0.34 -3.36
N ASP A 628 -9.40 -0.10 -4.61
CA ASP A 628 -8.22 -0.74 -5.24
C ASP A 628 -6.97 0.14 -5.19
N MET A 629 -7.14 1.46 -5.20
CA MET A 629 -6.01 2.40 -5.23
C MET A 629 -5.61 2.95 -3.87
N VAL A 630 -6.59 3.19 -2.98
CA VAL A 630 -6.39 3.90 -1.71
C VAL A 630 -7.18 3.28 -0.55
N GLY A 631 -7.73 2.08 -0.74
CA GLY A 631 -8.56 1.41 0.25
C GLY A 631 -7.79 0.95 1.48
N VAL A 632 -8.50 0.91 2.60
CA VAL A 632 -8.07 0.24 3.82
C VAL A 632 -8.53 -1.21 3.74
N GLU A 633 -7.60 -2.16 3.87
CA GLU A 633 -7.96 -3.57 3.95
C GLU A 633 -8.37 -3.92 5.38
N PRO A 634 -9.56 -4.52 5.58
CA PRO A 634 -9.95 -5.05 6.89
C PRO A 634 -8.89 -6.04 7.38
N SER A 635 -8.50 -5.96 8.64
CA SER A 635 -7.47 -6.85 9.18
C SER A 635 -7.92 -8.31 9.05
N THR A 636 -7.00 -9.21 8.70
CA THR A 636 -7.27 -10.66 8.55
C THR A 636 -7.83 -11.30 9.84
N LYS A 637 -7.65 -10.65 11.01
CA LYS A 637 -8.24 -11.05 12.29
C LYS A 637 -9.75 -10.88 12.31
N ASP A 638 -10.28 -9.81 11.71
CA ASP A 638 -11.73 -9.56 11.67
C ASP A 638 -12.45 -10.55 10.73
N ARG A 639 -11.79 -11.02 9.67
CA ARG A 639 -12.31 -12.09 8.80
C ARG A 639 -12.47 -13.42 9.55
N SER A 640 -11.51 -13.81 10.37
CA SER A 640 -11.57 -15.05 11.15
C SER A 640 -12.65 -15.05 12.24
N ILE A 641 -13.03 -13.88 12.75
CA ILE A 641 -14.12 -13.72 13.73
C ILE A 641 -15.48 -13.80 13.02
N LYS A 642 -15.64 -13.16 11.86
CA LYS A 642 -16.88 -13.23 11.05
C LYS A 642 -17.14 -14.66 10.54
N GLU A 643 -16.12 -15.38 10.09
CA GLU A 643 -16.25 -16.79 9.66
C GLU A 643 -16.66 -17.72 10.81
N ARG A 644 -16.20 -17.46 12.05
CA ARG A 644 -16.65 -18.21 13.24
C ARG A 644 -18.07 -17.88 13.67
N GLN A 645 -18.54 -16.65 13.46
CA GLN A 645 -19.91 -16.25 13.80
C GLN A 645 -20.93 -16.64 12.72
N SER A 646 -20.52 -16.86 11.48
CA SER A 646 -21.39 -17.36 10.40
C SER A 646 -21.50 -18.90 10.37
N SER A 647 -20.69 -19.61 11.18
CA SER A 647 -20.68 -21.07 11.30
C SER A 647 -21.29 -21.56 12.62
N THR A 648 -21.84 -20.67 13.42
CA THR A 648 -22.73 -20.95 14.57
C THR A 648 -24.13 -20.43 14.27
#